data_1e11376e57d350f82201f820c689e4da
#
_entry.id   1e11376e57d350f82201f820c689e4da
#
_cell.length_a   1.000
_cell.length_b   1.000
_cell.length_c   1.000
_cell.angle_alpha   90.00
_cell.angle_beta   90.00
_cell.angle_gamma   90.00
#
_symmetry.space_group_name_H-M   'P 1'
#
loop_
_entity.id
_entity.type
_entity.pdbx_description
1 polymer ?
#
loop_
_entity_poly.entity_id
_entity_poly.type
_entity_poly.pdbx_seq_one_letter_code
_entity_poly.pdbx_strand_id
1 'polypeptide(L)'
;MRPTGEKMRLVRMVAGFALAASLAGSSGGAANTRTEGLNLNSFVQDGPVAAHVVLRSGTDPRLIVAFPAGNSGVGLWFTPVTHSAEWTLRGKPRPITTKDDRGRPLRGVSFRATIRAPQLRVKQAVLSSVRVLRDYQALGKAPPEVLVPPRADGKSLLWARDRLDGEAGYRLAVKVDGGTLSGDTITAGRDGIIGLTVTALTGEIPLAPFPPGALLTGYAAKDPGARAALQFLSYRQKFNAGSWRFNTYFGRDTLMSVRLLMPVLKPDAVETGLRSVFERLSRDGNVAHEEDIGEFAILDHMRAGEGKSDTPTYNYNMIDSPFLLAPVARAWLIDDKRGSARAGAFLAQSDGGRRNGDALITNLRFVIKAAKGFADAPRWSNLISLKPGTDAGEWRDSNDGLGGGRYPYDVNAILVPAALEAIEALARQGLLEPFLVPNDRPLFADLPRIAQVWRDRAAPLFLQTVKPDAARAAITRYARAQKMPAQAALAAVDRRPIRYHAIALDAAGKPVPILHSDEGFALLFTHPSPDALEIAAATIDRPFPAGLMTGAGMLVANPVFAPARLQKKFRPNAYHGTVIWSWHQALAAAGLARQLERSDLPPATCHTLRTAEANLWRAIEATRSVQSSELWSWRYSGGGYHVVPFGASGADADESNAAQLWSTVFLALRRPSPASGCAAR
;
A
#
# COMPACT_ATOMS: atom_id res chain seq x y z
N MET A 1 75.57 -8.87 28.10
CA MET A 1 74.87 -9.96 28.77
C MET A 1 73.42 -10.00 28.24
N ARG A 2 73.08 -11.09 27.53
CA ARG A 2 71.71 -11.39 27.15
C ARG A 2 70.97 -12.01 28.37
N PRO A 3 69.63 -11.86 28.42
CA PRO A 3 68.80 -13.06 28.44
C PRO A 3 67.64 -12.96 27.44
N THR A 4 67.52 -13.97 26.67
CA THR A 4 66.61 -15.15 26.58
C THR A 4 65.14 -14.77 26.30
N GLY A 5 64.73 -15.16 25.09
CA GLY A 5 63.41 -15.00 24.54
C GLY A 5 62.39 -15.95 25.17
N GLU A 6 61.16 -15.46 25.26
CA GLU A 6 59.97 -16.26 25.49
C GLU A 6 59.04 -16.20 24.27
N LYS A 7 58.90 -17.36 23.64
CA LYS A 7 58.03 -17.57 22.50
C LYS A 7 56.58 -17.63 23.01
N MET A 8 55.82 -16.56 22.77
CA MET A 8 54.38 -16.57 22.98
C MET A 8 53.71 -17.37 21.85
N ARG A 9 53.23 -18.57 22.19
CA ARG A 9 52.42 -19.43 21.34
C ARG A 9 51.06 -18.77 21.15
N LEU A 10 50.76 -18.37 19.93
CA LEU A 10 49.42 -17.92 19.50
C LEU A 10 48.49 -19.15 19.46
N VAL A 11 47.68 -19.34 20.48
CA VAL A 11 46.61 -20.33 20.49
C VAL A 11 45.51 -19.81 19.57
N ARG A 12 45.37 -20.44 18.39
CA ARG A 12 44.24 -20.27 17.50
C ARG A 12 42.99 -20.84 18.19
N MET A 13 42.17 -20.01 18.82
CA MET A 13 40.80 -20.37 19.20
C MET A 13 39.95 -20.44 17.92
N VAL A 14 39.67 -21.63 17.45
CA VAL A 14 38.61 -21.89 16.48
C VAL A 14 37.30 -21.80 17.27
N ALA A 15 36.62 -20.66 17.19
CA ALA A 15 35.27 -20.50 17.74
C ALA A 15 34.29 -21.28 16.84
N GLY A 16 34.03 -22.52 17.20
CA GLY A 16 32.93 -23.28 16.65
C GLY A 16 31.60 -22.59 17.07
N PHE A 17 30.81 -22.13 16.09
CA PHE A 17 29.47 -21.63 16.33
C PHE A 17 28.56 -22.79 16.81
N ALA A 18 28.44 -22.99 18.10
CA ALA A 18 27.37 -23.79 18.68
C ALA A 18 26.09 -22.91 18.72
N LEU A 19 25.17 -23.20 17.82
CA LEU A 19 23.83 -22.59 17.78
C LEU A 19 23.03 -23.15 18.98
N ALA A 20 23.13 -22.51 20.13
CA ALA A 20 22.24 -22.81 21.25
C ALA A 20 20.88 -22.12 20.99
N ALA A 21 19.96 -22.86 20.36
CA ALA A 21 18.57 -22.45 20.24
C ALA A 21 17.86 -22.75 21.56
N SER A 22 17.52 -21.73 22.34
CA SER A 22 16.57 -21.89 23.46
C SER A 22 15.18 -22.11 22.88
N LEU A 23 14.66 -23.32 23.05
CA LEU A 23 13.26 -23.67 22.76
C LEU A 23 12.36 -23.07 23.86
N ALA A 24 11.94 -21.82 23.69
CA ALA A 24 10.79 -21.33 24.40
C ALA A 24 9.54 -21.88 23.70
N GLY A 25 8.71 -22.63 24.41
CA GLY A 25 7.47 -23.20 23.90
C GLY A 25 6.53 -22.09 23.44
N SER A 26 6.40 -21.91 22.14
CA SER A 26 5.56 -20.90 21.50
C SER A 26 4.18 -21.48 21.22
N SER A 27 3.15 -20.77 21.61
CA SER A 27 1.81 -20.87 21.02
C SER A 27 1.93 -20.40 19.56
N GLY A 28 2.11 -21.35 18.63
CA GLY A 28 2.61 -21.13 17.30
C GLY A 28 1.81 -20.13 16.47
N GLY A 29 2.42 -18.99 16.13
CA GLY A 29 1.99 -18.10 15.08
C GLY A 29 1.91 -18.87 13.76
N ALA A 30 0.78 -18.82 13.07
CA ALA A 30 0.60 -19.53 11.81
C ALA A 30 1.42 -18.86 10.70
N ALA A 31 2.42 -19.54 10.15
CA ALA A 31 3.05 -19.12 8.91
C ALA A 31 2.02 -19.20 7.78
N ASN A 32 1.79 -18.08 7.09
CA ASN A 32 0.92 -18.01 5.94
C ASN A 32 1.79 -17.97 4.67
N THR A 33 1.65 -18.99 3.80
CA THR A 33 2.41 -19.11 2.56
C THR A 33 1.48 -18.98 1.36
N ARG A 34 1.84 -18.14 0.39
CA ARG A 34 1.08 -17.91 -0.85
C ARG A 34 2.00 -17.56 -2.01
N THR A 35 1.55 -17.85 -3.21
CA THR A 35 2.23 -17.46 -4.45
C THR A 35 1.59 -16.21 -5.02
N GLU A 36 2.41 -15.23 -5.40
CA GLU A 36 2.03 -14.03 -6.11
C GLU A 36 2.95 -13.86 -7.31
N GLY A 37 2.43 -14.05 -8.52
CA GLY A 37 3.25 -14.09 -9.71
C GLY A 37 4.35 -15.16 -9.62
N LEU A 38 5.62 -14.75 -9.75
CA LEU A 38 6.79 -15.63 -9.61
C LEU A 38 7.29 -15.72 -8.16
N ASN A 39 6.68 -15.02 -7.22
CA ASN A 39 7.13 -14.95 -5.84
C ASN A 39 6.37 -15.95 -4.95
N LEU A 40 7.10 -16.85 -4.31
CA LEU A 40 6.61 -17.64 -3.19
C LEU A 40 6.84 -16.83 -1.91
N ASN A 41 5.76 -16.47 -1.23
CA ASN A 41 5.76 -15.60 -0.05
C ASN A 41 5.40 -16.41 1.20
N SER A 42 6.13 -16.21 2.30
CA SER A 42 5.82 -16.79 3.60
C SER A 42 5.97 -15.75 4.71
N PHE A 43 4.91 -15.58 5.51
CA PHE A 43 4.85 -14.60 6.61
C PHE A 43 4.98 -15.31 7.94
N VAL A 44 5.87 -14.82 8.79
CA VAL A 44 6.10 -15.31 10.15
C VAL A 44 5.88 -14.16 11.13
N GLN A 45 5.10 -14.42 12.19
CA GLN A 45 5.00 -13.53 13.33
C GLN A 45 4.87 -14.36 14.59
N ASP A 46 5.85 -14.24 15.49
CA ASP A 46 5.91 -14.95 16.76
C ASP A 46 6.56 -14.05 17.81
N GLY A 47 5.74 -13.51 18.71
CA GLY A 47 6.17 -12.49 19.65
C GLY A 47 6.86 -11.30 18.97
N PRO A 48 8.12 -10.98 19.35
CA PRO A 48 8.88 -9.88 18.77
C PRO A 48 9.50 -10.21 17.39
N VAL A 49 9.39 -11.46 16.92
CA VAL A 49 9.94 -11.89 15.63
C VAL A 49 8.87 -11.78 14.57
N ALA A 50 9.08 -10.88 13.60
CA ALA A 50 8.25 -10.77 12.42
C ALA A 50 9.15 -10.75 11.17
N ALA A 51 8.83 -11.57 10.17
CA ALA A 51 9.60 -11.67 8.93
C ALA A 51 8.72 -12.08 7.74
N HIS A 52 9.00 -11.51 6.58
CA HIS A 52 8.44 -11.91 5.30
C HIS A 52 9.54 -12.53 4.45
N VAL A 53 9.42 -13.82 4.14
CA VAL A 53 10.32 -14.56 3.25
C VAL A 53 9.73 -14.51 1.84
N VAL A 54 10.53 -14.06 0.87
CA VAL A 54 10.20 -14.02 -0.56
C VAL A 54 11.21 -14.83 -1.33
N LEU A 55 10.75 -15.84 -2.06
CA LEU A 55 11.56 -16.66 -2.96
C LEU A 55 11.04 -16.46 -4.38
N ARG A 56 11.79 -15.74 -5.22
CA ARG A 56 11.40 -15.48 -6.60
C ARG A 56 11.93 -16.57 -7.53
N SER A 57 11.01 -17.23 -8.19
CA SER A 57 11.26 -18.18 -9.29
C SER A 57 11.49 -17.45 -10.63
N GLY A 58 11.77 -18.19 -11.69
CA GLY A 58 12.01 -17.64 -13.04
C GLY A 58 13.47 -17.65 -13.44
N THR A 59 13.81 -16.84 -14.43
CA THR A 59 15.18 -16.74 -14.97
C THR A 59 16.08 -15.81 -14.17
N ASP A 60 15.52 -15.04 -13.23
CA ASP A 60 16.23 -14.12 -12.34
C ASP A 60 15.94 -14.48 -10.86
N PRO A 61 16.41 -15.66 -10.41
CA PRO A 61 16.10 -16.17 -9.07
C PRO A 61 16.74 -15.32 -7.99
N ARG A 62 16.00 -15.13 -6.88
CA ARG A 62 16.49 -14.42 -5.69
C ARG A 62 15.74 -14.86 -4.45
N LEU A 63 16.31 -14.57 -3.30
CA LEU A 63 15.63 -14.64 -2.02
C LEU A 63 15.75 -13.31 -1.27
N ILE A 64 14.68 -12.92 -0.60
CA ILE A 64 14.62 -11.72 0.24
C ILE A 64 13.95 -12.13 1.54
N VAL A 65 14.46 -11.63 2.67
CA VAL A 65 13.78 -11.67 3.95
C VAL A 65 13.68 -10.25 4.47
N ALA A 66 12.45 -9.75 4.55
CA ALA A 66 12.14 -8.41 5.03
C ALA A 66 11.60 -8.49 6.47
N PHE A 67 12.00 -7.52 7.31
CA PHE A 67 11.60 -7.41 8.69
C PHE A 67 10.87 -6.07 8.92
N PRO A 68 9.70 -6.06 9.58
CA PRO A 68 9.04 -4.82 10.01
C PRO A 68 9.91 -3.97 10.95
N ALA A 69 10.77 -4.61 11.74
CA ALA A 69 11.74 -3.94 12.58
C ALA A 69 12.70 -3.10 11.74
N GLY A 70 12.76 -1.78 11.97
CA GLY A 70 13.61 -0.85 11.25
C GLY A 70 13.37 -0.79 9.73
N ASN A 71 12.24 -1.31 9.22
CA ASN A 71 12.01 -1.53 7.77
C ASN A 71 13.24 -2.17 7.11
N SER A 72 13.79 -3.20 7.75
CA SER A 72 15.07 -3.81 7.40
C SER A 72 14.91 -5.10 6.59
N GLY A 73 15.98 -5.56 5.98
CA GLY A 73 15.94 -6.81 5.23
C GLY A 73 17.32 -7.31 4.81
N VAL A 74 17.32 -8.53 4.35
CA VAL A 74 18.48 -9.18 3.71
C VAL A 74 18.02 -9.77 2.39
N GLY A 75 18.76 -9.53 1.32
CA GLY A 75 18.48 -10.06 -0.01
C GLY A 75 19.69 -10.73 -0.61
N LEU A 76 19.47 -11.81 -1.35
CA LEU A 76 20.48 -12.53 -2.11
C LEU A 76 20.00 -12.70 -3.55
N TRP A 77 20.72 -12.10 -4.47
CA TRP A 77 20.50 -12.20 -5.91
C TRP A 77 21.50 -13.17 -6.51
N PHE A 78 21.03 -13.98 -7.45
CA PHE A 78 21.88 -14.86 -8.25
C PHE A 78 22.05 -14.29 -9.66
N THR A 79 23.04 -14.74 -10.39
CA THR A 79 23.15 -14.43 -11.81
C THR A 79 21.97 -15.06 -12.55
N PRO A 80 21.44 -14.41 -13.61
CA PRO A 80 20.36 -14.97 -14.40
C PRO A 80 20.69 -16.36 -14.92
N VAL A 81 19.68 -17.23 -14.91
CA VAL A 81 19.78 -18.62 -15.40
C VAL A 81 19.11 -18.75 -16.77
N THR A 82 19.57 -19.70 -17.58
CA THR A 82 19.07 -19.90 -18.95
C THR A 82 17.66 -20.50 -19.00
N HIS A 83 17.27 -21.26 -17.98
CA HIS A 83 15.95 -21.87 -17.86
C HIS A 83 15.30 -21.40 -16.57
N SER A 84 13.96 -21.28 -16.59
CA SER A 84 13.20 -20.88 -15.41
C SER A 84 13.48 -21.82 -14.24
N ALA A 85 14.01 -21.26 -13.16
CA ALA A 85 14.21 -21.96 -11.89
C ALA A 85 12.95 -21.85 -11.03
N GLU A 86 12.67 -22.91 -10.24
CA GLU A 86 11.47 -22.94 -9.40
C GLU A 86 11.85 -23.20 -7.94
N TRP A 87 11.46 -22.27 -7.07
CA TRP A 87 11.63 -22.40 -5.64
C TRP A 87 10.52 -23.22 -4.99
N THR A 88 10.90 -24.03 -4.03
CA THR A 88 9.98 -24.71 -3.12
C THR A 88 10.43 -24.50 -1.69
N LEU A 89 9.54 -24.00 -0.82
CA LEU A 89 9.77 -23.90 0.60
C LEU A 89 9.54 -25.27 1.28
N ARG A 90 10.50 -25.74 2.06
CA ARG A 90 10.45 -27.04 2.76
C ARG A 90 10.05 -26.85 4.22
N GLY A 91 8.77 -26.96 4.48
CA GLY A 91 8.17 -26.69 5.81
C GLY A 91 8.02 -25.20 6.10
N LYS A 92 7.62 -24.89 7.30
CA LYS A 92 7.40 -23.49 7.75
C LYS A 92 8.73 -22.86 8.20
N PRO A 93 9.00 -21.58 7.86
CA PRO A 93 10.10 -20.84 8.46
C PRO A 93 9.94 -20.80 9.98
N ARG A 94 11.04 -20.90 10.71
CA ARG A 94 11.07 -20.92 12.17
C ARG A 94 11.63 -19.60 12.69
N PRO A 95 11.00 -18.95 13.68
CA PRO A 95 11.55 -17.78 14.33
C PRO A 95 12.85 -18.16 15.08
N ILE A 96 13.81 -17.25 15.07
CA ILE A 96 15.09 -17.38 15.78
C ILE A 96 15.38 -16.08 16.54
N THR A 97 15.87 -16.25 17.76
CA THR A 97 16.49 -15.17 18.54
C THR A 97 17.87 -15.66 18.96
N THR A 98 18.90 -14.85 18.74
CA THR A 98 20.28 -15.11 19.09
C THR A 98 20.99 -13.80 19.45
N LYS A 99 22.31 -13.85 19.63
CA LYS A 99 23.15 -12.69 19.86
C LYS A 99 24.29 -12.64 18.84
N ASP A 100 24.77 -11.45 18.56
CA ASP A 100 26.00 -11.27 17.82
C ASP A 100 27.25 -11.50 18.70
N ASP A 101 28.43 -11.31 18.11
CA ASP A 101 29.71 -11.54 18.80
C ASP A 101 29.98 -10.56 19.95
N ARG A 102 29.20 -9.45 20.03
CA ARG A 102 29.24 -8.45 21.11
C ARG A 102 28.12 -8.68 22.14
N GLY A 103 27.33 -9.74 22.01
CA GLY A 103 26.22 -10.06 22.91
C GLY A 103 24.92 -9.28 22.64
N ARG A 104 24.84 -8.50 21.55
CA ARG A 104 23.66 -7.71 21.17
C ARG A 104 22.60 -8.64 20.52
N PRO A 105 21.31 -8.42 20.77
CA PRO A 105 20.25 -9.29 20.30
C PRO A 105 20.07 -9.22 18.79
N LEU A 106 19.93 -10.37 18.14
CA LEU A 106 19.55 -10.56 16.75
C LEU A 106 18.28 -11.41 16.68
N ARG A 107 17.34 -11.03 15.82
CA ARG A 107 16.06 -11.72 15.63
C ARG A 107 15.79 -11.95 14.15
N GLY A 108 15.08 -13.01 13.83
CA GLY A 108 14.72 -13.31 12.44
C GLY A 108 14.23 -14.72 12.27
N VAL A 109 14.54 -15.33 11.14
CA VAL A 109 14.01 -16.65 10.76
C VAL A 109 15.07 -17.57 10.17
N SER A 110 14.86 -18.88 10.34
CA SER A 110 15.54 -19.91 9.56
C SER A 110 14.53 -20.77 8.82
N PHE A 111 14.85 -21.13 7.57
CA PHE A 111 14.01 -21.96 6.73
C PHE A 111 14.83 -22.81 5.78
N ARG A 112 14.20 -23.89 5.29
CA ARG A 112 14.75 -24.73 4.23
C ARG A 112 14.02 -24.46 2.94
N ALA A 113 14.77 -24.32 1.86
CA ALA A 113 14.22 -24.17 0.52
C ALA A 113 14.99 -25.05 -0.47
N THR A 114 14.31 -25.46 -1.52
CA THR A 114 14.95 -26.12 -2.67
C THR A 114 14.65 -25.33 -3.92
N ILE A 115 15.60 -25.34 -4.85
CA ILE A 115 15.41 -24.74 -6.17
C ILE A 115 15.85 -25.74 -7.24
N ARG A 116 15.00 -25.89 -8.26
CA ARG A 116 15.33 -26.69 -9.43
C ARG A 116 16.13 -25.84 -10.42
N ALA A 117 17.42 -26.02 -10.41
CA ALA A 117 18.37 -25.35 -11.31
C ALA A 117 19.68 -26.16 -11.33
N PRO A 118 20.40 -26.30 -12.46
CA PRO A 118 21.67 -27.02 -12.52
C PRO A 118 22.75 -26.33 -11.69
N GLN A 119 22.71 -24.99 -11.65
CA GLN A 119 23.68 -24.16 -10.95
C GLN A 119 23.09 -22.82 -10.56
N LEU A 120 23.50 -22.28 -9.42
CA LEU A 120 23.27 -20.90 -8.98
C LEU A 120 24.62 -20.26 -8.67
N ARG A 121 24.87 -19.11 -9.25
CA ARG A 121 26.01 -18.28 -8.91
C ARG A 121 25.55 -17.04 -8.17
N VAL A 122 26.11 -16.78 -7.00
CA VAL A 122 25.82 -15.58 -6.23
C VAL A 122 26.26 -14.34 -7.01
N LYS A 123 25.33 -13.42 -7.25
CA LYS A 123 25.61 -12.11 -7.86
C LYS A 123 25.92 -11.07 -6.81
N GLN A 124 25.02 -10.92 -5.81
CA GLN A 124 25.17 -9.95 -4.73
C GLN A 124 24.26 -10.31 -3.56
N ALA A 125 24.76 -10.11 -2.36
CA ALA A 125 23.94 -10.00 -1.16
C ALA A 125 23.87 -8.53 -0.71
N VAL A 126 22.67 -8.08 -0.33
CA VAL A 126 22.44 -6.74 0.23
C VAL A 126 21.78 -6.92 1.59
N LEU A 127 22.39 -6.34 2.63
CA LEU A 127 21.92 -6.43 4.01
C LEU A 127 21.74 -5.00 4.52
N SER A 128 20.50 -4.49 4.56
CA SER A 128 20.23 -3.10 4.93
C SER A 128 18.72 -2.87 5.12
N SER A 129 18.26 -1.65 4.87
CA SER A 129 16.85 -1.32 4.75
C SER A 129 16.22 -1.96 3.51
N VAL A 130 14.94 -2.26 3.60
CA VAL A 130 14.10 -2.68 2.46
C VAL A 130 14.16 -1.68 1.30
N ARG A 131 14.27 -0.38 1.57
CA ARG A 131 14.44 0.66 0.52
C ARG A 131 15.68 0.41 -0.31
N VAL A 132 16.81 0.11 0.32
CA VAL A 132 18.06 -0.22 -0.38
C VAL A 132 17.91 -1.51 -1.20
N LEU A 133 17.20 -2.51 -0.67
CA LEU A 133 16.93 -3.75 -1.42
C LEU A 133 16.08 -3.48 -2.67
N ARG A 134 15.07 -2.60 -2.57
CA ARG A 134 14.25 -2.17 -3.72
C ARG A 134 15.08 -1.45 -4.77
N ASP A 135 15.92 -0.51 -4.34
CA ASP A 135 16.80 0.24 -5.22
C ASP A 135 17.79 -0.68 -5.94
N TYR A 136 18.37 -1.65 -5.21
CA TYR A 136 19.22 -2.66 -5.83
C TYR A 136 18.45 -3.51 -6.86
N GLN A 137 17.22 -3.91 -6.56
CA GLN A 137 16.41 -4.66 -7.51
C GLN A 137 16.11 -3.85 -8.78
N ALA A 138 15.78 -2.58 -8.64
CA ALA A 138 15.39 -1.71 -9.74
C ALA A 138 16.60 -1.22 -10.59
N LEU A 139 17.73 -0.92 -9.93
CA LEU A 139 18.86 -0.21 -10.54
C LEU A 139 20.14 -1.06 -10.61
N GLY A 140 20.18 -2.21 -9.92
CA GLY A 140 21.39 -3.04 -9.81
C GLY A 140 22.51 -2.39 -8.98
N LYS A 141 22.19 -1.38 -8.17
CA LYS A 141 23.16 -0.61 -7.37
C LYS A 141 22.68 -0.47 -5.93
N ALA A 142 23.62 -0.56 -4.99
CA ALA A 142 23.42 -0.24 -3.59
C ALA A 142 24.58 0.61 -3.08
N PRO A 143 24.39 1.38 -1.99
CA PRO A 143 25.48 2.13 -1.36
C PRO A 143 26.65 1.20 -1.01
N PRO A 144 27.91 1.57 -1.32
CA PRO A 144 29.08 0.72 -1.03
C PRO A 144 29.18 0.34 0.45
N GLU A 145 28.73 1.22 1.34
CA GLU A 145 28.80 1.09 2.80
C GLU A 145 27.98 -0.10 3.34
N VAL A 146 26.98 -0.55 2.58
CA VAL A 146 26.11 -1.69 2.98
C VAL A 146 26.49 -3.00 2.30
N LEU A 147 27.48 -2.99 1.41
CA LEU A 147 27.94 -4.18 0.70
C LEU A 147 29.11 -4.83 1.45
N VAL A 148 28.97 -6.11 1.74
CA VAL A 148 30.01 -6.92 2.39
C VAL A 148 30.23 -8.23 1.61
N PRO A 149 31.49 -8.72 1.51
CA PRO A 149 31.76 -10.00 0.89
C PRO A 149 31.30 -11.15 1.81
N PRO A 150 31.00 -12.32 1.24
CA PRO A 150 30.72 -13.50 2.04
C PRO A 150 31.99 -14.05 2.70
N ARG A 151 31.82 -14.62 3.89
CA ARG A 151 32.79 -15.53 4.48
C ARG A 151 32.35 -16.96 4.20
N ALA A 152 33.20 -17.73 3.55
CA ALA A 152 32.96 -19.17 3.36
C ALA A 152 33.34 -19.95 4.63
N ASP A 153 32.49 -20.91 5.02
CA ASP A 153 32.72 -21.84 6.12
C ASP A 153 32.13 -23.20 5.72
N GLY A 154 33.01 -24.10 5.25
CA GLY A 154 32.63 -25.40 4.72
C GLY A 154 31.61 -25.30 3.57
N LYS A 155 30.38 -25.77 3.80
CA LYS A 155 29.27 -25.71 2.84
C LYS A 155 28.37 -24.49 3.04
N SER A 156 28.87 -23.45 3.71
CA SER A 156 28.06 -22.25 4.05
C SER A 156 28.70 -20.96 3.56
N LEU A 157 27.87 -20.00 3.16
CA LEU A 157 28.24 -18.61 2.93
C LEU A 157 27.57 -17.77 4.01
N LEU A 158 28.35 -16.90 4.65
CA LEU A 158 27.90 -16.01 5.70
C LEU A 158 28.21 -14.54 5.35
N TRP A 159 27.20 -13.70 5.32
CA TRP A 159 27.31 -12.24 5.28
C TRP A 159 26.89 -11.69 6.63
N ALA A 160 27.69 -10.77 7.14
CA ALA A 160 27.47 -10.18 8.45
C ALA A 160 28.04 -8.76 8.48
N ARG A 161 27.26 -7.82 8.98
CA ARG A 161 27.70 -6.45 9.21
C ARG A 161 26.92 -5.81 10.35
N ASP A 162 27.52 -4.84 10.99
CA ASP A 162 26.82 -3.93 11.90
C ASP A 162 26.02 -2.90 11.11
N ARG A 163 25.04 -2.26 11.72
CA ARG A 163 24.35 -1.09 11.22
C ARG A 163 25.38 0.06 11.03
N LEU A 164 25.09 1.02 10.17
CA LEU A 164 26.04 2.11 9.83
C LEU A 164 26.41 3.00 11.03
N ASP A 165 25.55 3.10 12.03
CA ASP A 165 25.80 3.80 13.30
C ASP A 165 26.57 2.96 14.32
N GLY A 166 26.88 1.69 14.00
CA GLY A 166 27.62 0.78 14.87
C GLY A 166 26.74 -0.11 15.77
N GLU A 167 25.41 0.05 15.72
CA GLU A 167 24.48 -0.80 16.44
C GLU A 167 24.38 -2.21 15.83
N ALA A 168 23.63 -3.10 16.50
CA ALA A 168 23.41 -4.46 16.02
C ALA A 168 22.80 -4.43 14.60
N GLY A 169 23.45 -5.10 13.66
CA GLY A 169 23.08 -5.03 12.25
C GLY A 169 22.44 -6.31 11.73
N TYR A 170 22.96 -6.83 10.64
CA TYR A 170 22.28 -7.83 9.84
C TYR A 170 23.16 -9.06 9.61
N ARG A 171 22.51 -10.25 9.50
CA ARG A 171 23.17 -11.52 9.20
C ARG A 171 22.37 -12.27 8.15
N LEU A 172 23.06 -12.85 7.18
CA LEU A 172 22.52 -13.81 6.22
C LEU A 172 23.47 -15.00 6.15
N ALA A 173 22.99 -16.18 6.50
CA ALA A 173 23.72 -17.43 6.35
C ALA A 173 22.98 -18.34 5.38
N VAL A 174 23.69 -18.89 4.40
CA VAL A 174 23.18 -19.84 3.41
C VAL A 174 24.05 -21.09 3.45
N LYS A 175 23.49 -22.18 3.99
CA LYS A 175 24.12 -23.51 4.03
C LYS A 175 23.59 -24.36 2.89
N VAL A 176 24.46 -24.97 2.14
CA VAL A 176 24.12 -25.90 1.07
C VAL A 176 23.93 -27.31 1.66
N ASP A 177 22.67 -27.76 1.70
CA ASP A 177 22.29 -29.09 2.20
C ASP A 177 22.22 -30.13 1.06
N GLY A 178 21.86 -29.69 -0.16
CA GLY A 178 21.81 -30.52 -1.38
C GLY A 178 22.59 -29.85 -2.50
N GLY A 179 23.59 -30.55 -3.05
CA GLY A 179 24.54 -30.03 -4.02
C GLY A 179 25.93 -29.73 -3.44
N THR A 180 26.75 -29.00 -4.19
CA THR A 180 28.11 -28.62 -3.82
C THR A 180 28.32 -27.15 -3.91
N LEU A 181 29.15 -26.58 -3.01
CA LEU A 181 29.52 -25.15 -2.99
C LEU A 181 31.01 -25.05 -3.40
N SER A 182 31.31 -24.20 -4.39
CA SER A 182 32.68 -23.87 -4.80
C SER A 182 32.75 -22.35 -5.04
N GLY A 183 33.46 -21.64 -4.16
CA GLY A 183 33.51 -20.16 -4.19
C GLY A 183 32.13 -19.56 -4.02
N ASP A 184 31.64 -18.82 -5.04
CA ASP A 184 30.33 -18.17 -5.11
C ASP A 184 29.27 -19.02 -5.84
N THR A 185 29.63 -20.25 -6.24
CA THR A 185 28.84 -21.08 -7.12
C THR A 185 28.32 -22.33 -6.42
N ILE A 186 27.01 -22.55 -6.52
CA ILE A 186 26.31 -23.73 -5.98
C ILE A 186 25.87 -24.60 -7.15
N THR A 187 26.34 -25.83 -7.21
CA THR A 187 25.97 -26.78 -8.26
C THR A 187 25.04 -27.86 -7.69
N ALA A 188 23.98 -28.18 -8.42
CA ALA A 188 22.98 -29.17 -8.03
C ALA A 188 23.56 -30.57 -7.90
N GLY A 189 22.91 -31.41 -7.14
CA GLY A 189 23.13 -32.85 -7.15
C GLY A 189 22.65 -33.51 -8.45
N ARG A 190 22.73 -34.84 -8.53
CA ARG A 190 22.31 -35.63 -9.71
C ARG A 190 20.82 -35.49 -10.05
N ASP A 191 20.00 -35.06 -9.08
CA ASP A 191 18.55 -34.80 -9.21
C ASP A 191 18.22 -33.44 -9.81
N GLY A 192 19.24 -32.61 -10.09
CA GLY A 192 19.04 -31.23 -10.61
C GLY A 192 18.47 -30.27 -9.58
N ILE A 193 18.54 -30.61 -8.29
CA ILE A 193 17.99 -29.80 -7.20
C ILE A 193 19.10 -29.27 -6.30
N ILE A 194 19.04 -28.00 -5.97
CA ILE A 194 19.87 -27.37 -4.94
C ILE A 194 19.01 -27.24 -3.67
N GLY A 195 19.53 -27.78 -2.56
CA GLY A 195 18.91 -27.64 -1.24
C GLY A 195 19.65 -26.64 -0.38
N LEU A 196 18.93 -25.73 0.25
CA LEU A 196 19.49 -24.67 1.08
C LEU A 196 18.79 -24.61 2.45
N THR A 197 19.58 -24.38 3.50
CA THR A 197 19.11 -23.85 4.77
C THR A 197 19.56 -22.40 4.87
N VAL A 198 18.58 -21.49 4.99
CA VAL A 198 18.81 -20.05 5.07
C VAL A 198 18.48 -19.56 6.47
N THR A 199 19.36 -18.73 7.05
CA THR A 199 19.13 -18.00 8.28
C THR A 199 19.33 -16.52 8.02
N ALA A 200 18.30 -15.73 8.29
CA ALA A 200 18.26 -14.29 8.07
C ALA A 200 17.89 -13.58 9.38
N LEU A 201 18.71 -12.61 9.81
CA LEU A 201 18.59 -11.94 11.11
C LEU A 201 18.77 -10.43 10.98
N THR A 202 18.07 -9.69 11.83
CA THR A 202 18.20 -8.25 12.04
C THR A 202 18.44 -7.93 13.51
N GLY A 203 19.21 -6.89 13.79
CA GLY A 203 19.41 -6.30 15.11
C GLY A 203 18.48 -5.13 15.42
N GLU A 204 17.65 -4.75 14.45
CA GLU A 204 16.70 -3.65 14.60
C GLU A 204 15.69 -3.91 15.74
N ILE A 205 15.21 -2.81 16.35
CA ILE A 205 14.24 -2.88 17.43
C ILE A 205 12.89 -3.40 16.90
N PRO A 206 12.35 -4.49 17.47
CA PRO A 206 11.10 -5.06 17.01
C PRO A 206 9.92 -4.15 17.32
N LEU A 207 8.93 -4.13 16.43
CA LEU A 207 7.63 -3.52 16.69
C LEU A 207 6.80 -4.42 17.63
N ALA A 208 5.92 -3.82 18.42
CA ALA A 208 5.01 -4.52 19.32
C ALA A 208 3.73 -4.95 18.58
N PRO A 209 3.52 -6.24 18.29
CA PRO A 209 2.31 -6.70 17.60
C PRO A 209 1.08 -6.54 18.51
N PHE A 210 -0.11 -6.42 17.91
CA PHE A 210 -1.34 -6.57 18.66
C PHE A 210 -1.45 -8.00 19.19
N PRO A 211 -1.84 -8.19 20.48
CA PRO A 211 -2.11 -9.51 21.00
C PRO A 211 -3.19 -10.24 20.18
N PRO A 212 -3.19 -11.57 20.18
CA PRO A 212 -4.24 -12.35 19.53
C PRO A 212 -5.63 -11.88 19.97
N GLY A 213 -6.52 -11.63 19.01
CA GLY A 213 -7.88 -11.16 19.27
C GLY A 213 -8.00 -9.67 19.67
N ALA A 214 -6.92 -8.91 19.82
CA ALA A 214 -7.00 -7.48 20.15
C ALA A 214 -7.24 -6.57 18.92
N LEU A 215 -7.03 -7.07 17.71
CA LEU A 215 -7.12 -6.28 16.49
C LEU A 215 -8.54 -6.22 15.92
N LEU A 216 -9.22 -7.37 15.81
CA LEU A 216 -10.50 -7.53 15.13
C LEU A 216 -11.63 -7.90 16.07
N THR A 217 -12.83 -7.41 15.76
CA THR A 217 -14.09 -7.85 16.39
C THR A 217 -14.55 -9.20 15.81
N GLY A 218 -15.56 -9.82 16.41
CA GLY A 218 -16.21 -11.04 15.90
C GLY A 218 -16.90 -10.85 14.57
N TYR A 219 -17.18 -9.62 14.16
CA TYR A 219 -17.86 -9.30 12.91
C TYR A 219 -16.95 -9.37 11.67
N ALA A 220 -15.62 -9.39 11.84
CA ALA A 220 -14.69 -9.51 10.71
C ALA A 220 -14.88 -10.84 9.95
N ALA A 221 -14.76 -10.81 8.62
CA ALA A 221 -14.85 -12.00 7.79
C ALA A 221 -13.87 -13.10 8.26
N LYS A 222 -14.29 -14.37 8.13
CA LYS A 222 -13.51 -15.55 8.53
C LYS A 222 -12.49 -15.97 7.45
N ASP A 223 -11.82 -14.98 6.82
CA ASP A 223 -10.75 -15.23 5.86
C ASP A 223 -9.41 -15.34 6.60
N PRO A 224 -8.83 -16.54 6.72
CA PRO A 224 -7.60 -16.72 7.48
C PRO A 224 -6.41 -16.01 6.83
N GLY A 225 -6.36 -15.91 5.49
CA GLY A 225 -5.28 -15.25 4.77
C GLY A 225 -5.27 -13.75 4.98
N ALA A 226 -6.44 -13.09 4.81
CA ALA A 226 -6.58 -11.65 5.04
C ALA A 226 -6.37 -11.29 6.53
N ARG A 227 -6.85 -12.14 7.48
CA ARG A 227 -6.61 -11.94 8.92
C ARG A 227 -5.12 -12.04 9.28
N ALA A 228 -4.41 -13.04 8.73
CA ALA A 228 -2.98 -13.19 8.97
C ALA A 228 -2.17 -12.04 8.35
N ALA A 229 -2.55 -11.56 7.15
CA ALA A 229 -1.93 -10.40 6.53
C ALA A 229 -2.14 -9.13 7.37
N LEU A 230 -3.37 -8.85 7.79
CA LEU A 230 -3.65 -7.71 8.66
C LEU A 230 -2.89 -7.78 9.99
N GLN A 231 -2.83 -8.96 10.61
CA GLN A 231 -2.09 -9.17 11.85
C GLN A 231 -0.59 -8.89 11.65
N PHE A 232 0.02 -9.38 10.55
CA PHE A 232 1.42 -9.16 10.22
C PHE A 232 1.75 -7.68 9.95
N LEU A 233 0.79 -6.91 9.40
CA LEU A 233 0.98 -5.49 9.07
C LEU A 233 0.59 -4.54 10.20
N SER A 234 0.07 -5.02 11.35
CA SER A 234 -0.51 -4.18 12.40
C SER A 234 0.28 -4.25 13.71
N TYR A 235 0.79 -3.10 14.13
CA TYR A 235 1.58 -2.94 15.35
C TYR A 235 1.03 -1.79 16.20
N ARG A 236 1.37 -1.77 17.51
CA ARG A 236 0.91 -0.72 18.42
C ARG A 236 1.48 0.66 18.10
N GLN A 237 2.61 0.71 17.42
CA GLN A 237 3.25 1.95 16.98
C GLN A 237 2.69 2.49 15.66
N LYS A 238 2.26 1.59 14.77
CA LYS A 238 1.82 1.94 13.41
C LYS A 238 1.26 0.73 12.67
N PHE A 239 0.63 0.98 11.54
CA PHE A 239 0.34 -0.02 10.52
C PHE A 239 1.34 0.11 9.38
N ASN A 240 1.90 -1.01 8.93
CA ASN A 240 2.74 -1.06 7.73
C ASN A 240 1.86 -1.18 6.48
N ALA A 241 2.20 -0.47 5.43
CA ALA A 241 1.37 -0.39 4.22
C ALA A 241 1.31 -1.71 3.45
N GLY A 242 2.41 -2.45 3.38
CA GLY A 242 2.42 -3.68 2.61
C GLY A 242 3.53 -4.64 3.01
N SER A 243 3.67 -5.68 2.21
CA SER A 243 4.73 -6.66 2.33
C SER A 243 6.09 -6.05 1.92
N TRP A 244 7.10 -6.85 1.65
CA TRP A 244 8.50 -6.42 1.65
C TRP A 244 8.80 -5.06 0.98
N ARG A 245 8.08 -4.68 -0.09
CA ARG A 245 8.32 -3.40 -0.80
C ARG A 245 7.84 -2.15 -0.06
N PHE A 246 6.82 -2.28 0.81
CA PHE A 246 6.18 -1.18 1.54
C PHE A 246 6.06 -1.52 3.04
N ASN A 247 7.11 -2.13 3.61
CA ASN A 247 7.08 -2.70 4.96
C ASN A 247 7.34 -1.64 6.05
N THR A 248 6.71 -0.47 5.89
CA THR A 248 6.74 0.63 6.84
C THR A 248 5.42 1.40 6.83
N TYR A 249 5.34 2.52 7.58
CA TYR A 249 4.17 3.40 7.61
C TYR A 249 4.01 4.17 6.30
N PHE A 250 2.76 4.22 5.84
CA PHE A 250 2.28 5.13 4.80
C PHE A 250 0.99 5.79 5.27
N GLY A 251 0.91 7.13 5.21
CA GLY A 251 -0.22 7.88 5.78
C GLY A 251 -1.54 7.61 5.10
N ARG A 252 -1.58 7.64 3.78
CA ARG A 252 -2.76 7.34 2.96
C ARG A 252 -3.25 5.92 3.20
N ASP A 253 -2.35 4.94 3.12
CA ASP A 253 -2.67 3.51 3.31
C ASP A 253 -3.25 3.26 4.70
N THR A 254 -2.66 3.88 5.72
CA THR A 254 -3.17 3.81 7.09
C THR A 254 -4.57 4.41 7.19
N LEU A 255 -4.79 5.65 6.70
CA LEU A 255 -6.07 6.33 6.81
C LEU A 255 -7.18 5.62 6.04
N MET A 256 -6.92 5.20 4.80
CA MET A 256 -7.90 4.47 3.98
C MET A 256 -8.23 3.10 4.56
N SER A 257 -7.21 2.36 5.03
CA SER A 257 -7.45 1.05 5.63
C SER A 257 -8.21 1.15 6.95
N VAL A 258 -7.85 2.11 7.81
CA VAL A 258 -8.60 2.38 9.05
C VAL A 258 -10.04 2.75 8.72
N ARG A 259 -10.29 3.62 7.73
CA ARG A 259 -11.65 3.99 7.33
C ARG A 259 -12.49 2.80 6.87
N LEU A 260 -11.93 1.96 6.01
CA LEU A 260 -12.64 0.81 5.43
C LEU A 260 -12.78 -0.35 6.42
N LEU A 261 -11.78 -0.59 7.27
CA LEU A 261 -11.81 -1.63 8.31
C LEU A 261 -12.52 -1.19 9.59
N MET A 262 -12.87 0.08 9.76
CA MET A 262 -13.45 0.64 10.99
C MET A 262 -14.60 -0.21 11.56
N PRO A 263 -15.54 -0.73 10.77
CA PRO A 263 -16.64 -1.55 11.29
C PRO A 263 -16.20 -2.83 12.03
N VAL A 264 -15.01 -3.34 11.72
CA VAL A 264 -14.51 -4.61 12.27
C VAL A 264 -13.23 -4.50 13.10
N LEU A 265 -12.55 -3.36 13.08
CA LEU A 265 -11.44 -3.09 14.01
C LEU A 265 -11.99 -2.87 15.42
N LYS A 266 -11.21 -3.29 16.41
CA LYS A 266 -11.45 -2.89 17.81
C LYS A 266 -11.09 -1.42 18.01
N PRO A 267 -11.71 -0.72 18.97
CA PRO A 267 -11.47 0.70 19.23
C PRO A 267 -9.99 1.08 19.32
N ASP A 268 -9.22 0.34 20.10
CA ASP A 268 -7.78 0.61 20.29
C ASP A 268 -6.98 0.50 18.98
N ALA A 269 -7.40 -0.36 18.04
CA ALA A 269 -6.75 -0.49 16.74
C ALA A 269 -7.07 0.70 15.82
N VAL A 270 -8.32 1.20 15.84
CA VAL A 270 -8.69 2.42 15.11
C VAL A 270 -7.90 3.62 15.64
N GLU A 271 -7.87 3.77 16.96
CA GLU A 271 -7.16 4.87 17.64
C GLU A 271 -5.65 4.79 17.43
N THR A 272 -5.06 3.59 17.40
CA THR A 272 -3.65 3.39 17.03
C THR A 272 -3.37 3.87 15.60
N GLY A 273 -4.22 3.53 14.64
CA GLY A 273 -4.08 4.02 13.27
C GLY A 273 -4.11 5.53 13.17
N LEU A 274 -5.08 6.19 13.82
CA LEU A 274 -5.17 7.66 13.86
C LEU A 274 -3.96 8.29 14.56
N ARG A 275 -3.56 7.77 15.73
CA ARG A 275 -2.42 8.28 16.50
C ARG A 275 -1.12 8.16 15.69
N SER A 276 -0.91 7.05 14.98
CA SER A 276 0.28 6.89 14.15
C SER A 276 0.41 7.97 13.07
N VAL A 277 -0.71 8.51 12.59
CA VAL A 277 -0.72 9.66 11.67
C VAL A 277 -0.44 10.97 12.41
N PHE A 278 -1.04 11.18 13.60
CA PHE A 278 -0.80 12.38 14.40
C PHE A 278 0.66 12.57 14.79
N GLU A 279 1.34 11.48 15.15
CA GLU A 279 2.76 11.48 15.53
C GLU A 279 3.69 11.86 14.36
N ARG A 280 3.25 11.68 13.12
CA ARG A 280 4.01 11.88 11.89
C ARG A 280 3.58 13.11 11.08
N LEU A 281 2.76 13.99 11.69
CA LEU A 281 2.42 15.26 11.04
C LEU A 281 3.63 16.18 11.00
N SER A 282 3.78 16.89 9.90
CA SER A 282 4.72 18.03 9.84
C SER A 282 4.32 19.13 10.84
N ARG A 283 5.21 20.07 11.09
CA ARG A 283 4.95 21.20 12.00
C ARG A 283 3.74 22.04 11.57
N ASP A 284 3.47 22.14 10.28
CA ASP A 284 2.34 22.87 9.69
C ASP A 284 1.08 22.01 9.50
N GLY A 285 1.15 20.69 9.78
CA GLY A 285 0.00 19.79 9.77
C GLY A 285 -0.19 18.95 8.51
N ASN A 286 0.82 18.91 7.62
CA ASN A 286 0.79 17.99 6.47
C ASN A 286 0.96 16.55 6.96
N VAL A 287 0.29 15.60 6.31
CA VAL A 287 0.40 14.16 6.62
C VAL A 287 1.60 13.56 5.91
N ALA A 288 2.45 12.85 6.66
CA ALA A 288 3.55 12.13 6.06
C ALA A 288 3.01 11.03 5.12
N HIS A 289 3.52 11.02 3.90
CA HIS A 289 3.23 9.96 2.95
C HIS A 289 3.90 8.66 3.38
N GLU A 290 5.20 8.70 3.62
CA GLU A 290 6.04 7.57 4.00
C GLU A 290 7.03 8.03 5.08
N GLU A 291 7.41 7.09 5.95
CA GLU A 291 8.54 7.29 6.86
C GLU A 291 9.75 6.48 6.39
N ASP A 292 10.93 7.05 6.51
CA ASP A 292 12.20 6.37 6.40
C ASP A 292 12.80 6.21 7.80
N ILE A 293 13.08 4.96 8.19
CA ILE A 293 13.52 4.56 9.54
C ILE A 293 14.72 3.62 9.47
N GLY A 294 15.31 3.34 10.63
CA GLY A 294 16.44 2.43 10.75
C GLY A 294 17.61 2.88 9.88
N GLU A 295 18.26 1.94 9.21
CA GLU A 295 19.44 2.26 8.42
C GLU A 295 19.18 3.18 7.22
N PHE A 296 17.97 3.25 6.68
CA PHE A 296 17.69 4.18 5.59
C PHE A 296 17.68 5.63 6.07
N ALA A 297 17.13 5.90 7.25
CA ALA A 297 17.23 7.21 7.88
C ALA A 297 18.70 7.61 8.13
N ILE A 298 19.54 6.67 8.59
CA ILE A 298 20.98 6.92 8.74
C ILE A 298 21.63 7.33 7.41
N LEU A 299 21.30 6.61 6.33
CA LEU A 299 21.80 6.96 4.99
C LEU A 299 21.36 8.35 4.53
N ASP A 300 20.12 8.73 4.83
CA ASP A 300 19.60 10.06 4.47
C ASP A 300 20.29 11.16 5.28
N HIS A 301 20.46 11.01 6.59
CA HIS A 301 21.20 11.94 7.42
C HIS A 301 22.68 12.05 6.99
N MET A 302 23.31 10.92 6.64
CA MET A 302 24.68 10.93 6.10
C MET A 302 24.77 11.71 4.78
N ARG A 303 23.80 11.53 3.86
CA ARG A 303 23.73 12.28 2.59
C ARG A 303 23.47 13.77 2.80
N ALA A 304 22.72 14.13 3.83
CA ALA A 304 22.47 15.50 4.23
C ALA A 304 23.64 16.15 5.00
N GLY A 305 24.69 15.38 5.37
CA GLY A 305 25.81 15.87 6.16
C GLY A 305 25.50 16.01 7.65
N GLU A 306 24.44 15.38 8.14
CA GLU A 306 23.94 15.47 9.53
C GLU A 306 24.49 14.36 10.44
N GLY A 307 25.41 13.52 9.93
CA GLY A 307 25.99 12.42 10.69
C GLY A 307 25.19 11.12 10.58
N LYS A 308 25.39 10.21 11.53
CA LYS A 308 24.79 8.87 11.55
C LYS A 308 23.62 8.78 12.53
N SER A 309 22.57 9.57 12.30
CA SER A 309 21.34 9.54 13.11
C SER A 309 20.34 8.55 12.53
N ASP A 310 19.68 7.76 13.37
CA ASP A 310 18.53 6.91 13.00
C ASP A 310 17.17 7.58 13.28
N THR A 311 17.18 8.89 13.60
CA THR A 311 15.94 9.66 13.74
C THR A 311 15.11 9.54 12.47
N PRO A 312 13.83 9.16 12.55
CA PRO A 312 12.98 9.00 11.37
C PRO A 312 12.92 10.26 10.50
N THR A 313 13.02 10.09 9.18
CA THR A 313 12.73 11.13 8.20
C THR A 313 11.37 10.88 7.55
N TYR A 314 10.70 11.94 7.09
CA TYR A 314 9.34 11.86 6.59
C TYR A 314 9.20 12.53 5.23
N ASN A 315 8.50 11.85 4.32
CA ASN A 315 8.15 12.38 3.02
C ASN A 315 6.76 13.05 3.07
N TYR A 316 6.69 14.33 2.73
CA TYR A 316 5.44 15.11 2.68
C TYR A 316 5.06 15.51 1.25
N ASN A 317 5.52 14.82 0.22
CA ASN A 317 5.32 15.23 -1.18
C ASN A 317 3.91 14.96 -1.71
N MET A 318 3.12 14.07 -1.07
CA MET A 318 1.74 13.81 -1.49
C MET A 318 0.80 14.95 -1.11
N ILE A 319 -0.20 15.17 -1.95
CA ILE A 319 -1.18 16.25 -1.81
C ILE A 319 -2.58 15.75 -1.41
N ASP A 320 -2.82 14.45 -1.42
CA ASP A 320 -4.09 13.79 -1.04
C ASP A 320 -4.19 13.49 0.46
N SER A 321 -3.11 12.99 1.03
CA SER A 321 -3.07 12.46 2.40
C SER A 321 -3.53 13.45 3.48
N PRO A 322 -3.18 14.76 3.44
CA PRO A 322 -3.65 15.72 4.44
C PRO A 322 -5.17 15.92 4.45
N PHE A 323 -5.85 15.70 3.31
CA PHE A 323 -7.30 15.84 3.20
C PHE A 323 -8.07 14.56 3.58
N LEU A 324 -7.38 13.44 3.80
CA LEU A 324 -7.99 12.19 4.28
C LEU A 324 -8.18 12.15 5.79
N LEU A 325 -7.36 12.88 6.56
CA LEU A 325 -7.35 12.75 8.02
C LEU A 325 -8.66 13.24 8.66
N ALA A 326 -9.16 14.40 8.27
CA ALA A 326 -10.41 14.95 8.84
C ALA A 326 -11.64 14.06 8.57
N PRO A 327 -11.89 13.53 7.34
CA PRO A 327 -12.99 12.60 7.09
C PRO A 327 -12.89 11.30 7.88
N VAL A 328 -11.69 10.74 8.05
CA VAL A 328 -11.48 9.51 8.82
C VAL A 328 -11.66 9.78 10.32
N ALA A 329 -11.15 10.91 10.83
CA ALA A 329 -11.35 11.33 12.21
C ALA A 329 -12.85 11.55 12.50
N ARG A 330 -13.60 12.22 11.62
CA ARG A 330 -15.05 12.38 11.74
C ARG A 330 -15.74 11.03 11.81
N ALA A 331 -15.43 10.11 10.89
CA ALA A 331 -16.04 8.78 10.84
C ALA A 331 -15.88 8.04 12.19
N TRP A 332 -14.75 8.21 12.88
CA TRP A 332 -14.51 7.62 14.20
C TRP A 332 -15.14 8.44 15.32
N LEU A 333 -14.85 9.73 15.39
CA LEU A 333 -15.18 10.58 16.55
C LEU A 333 -16.65 10.99 16.61
N ILE A 334 -17.39 10.90 15.50
CA ILE A 334 -18.81 11.30 15.40
C ILE A 334 -19.68 10.13 14.94
N ASP A 335 -19.35 9.53 13.79
CA ASP A 335 -20.28 8.65 13.08
C ASP A 335 -20.29 7.22 13.69
N ASP A 336 -19.16 6.73 14.21
CA ASP A 336 -19.07 5.44 14.92
C ASP A 336 -19.40 5.61 16.41
N LYS A 337 -20.46 4.95 16.89
CA LYS A 337 -20.90 5.04 18.30
C LYS A 337 -19.82 4.67 19.30
N ARG A 338 -18.92 3.72 18.97
CA ARG A 338 -17.82 3.28 19.84
C ARG A 338 -16.76 4.38 19.97
N GLY A 339 -16.45 5.04 18.86
CA GLY A 339 -15.50 6.14 18.80
C GLY A 339 -16.06 7.42 19.41
N SER A 340 -17.32 7.75 19.12
CA SER A 340 -18.01 8.92 19.68
C SER A 340 -18.04 8.88 21.21
N ALA A 341 -18.30 7.71 21.81
CA ALA A 341 -18.26 7.53 23.27
C ALA A 341 -16.85 7.73 23.89
N ARG A 342 -15.79 7.70 23.10
CA ARG A 342 -14.38 7.82 23.52
C ARG A 342 -13.73 9.12 23.04
N ALA A 343 -14.41 9.89 22.20
CA ALA A 343 -13.84 11.01 21.46
C ALA A 343 -13.08 12.01 22.34
N GLY A 344 -13.69 12.50 23.41
CA GLY A 344 -13.03 13.44 24.32
C GLY A 344 -11.80 12.87 24.99
N ALA A 345 -11.87 11.61 25.50
CA ALA A 345 -10.75 10.95 26.13
C ALA A 345 -9.61 10.69 25.12
N PHE A 346 -9.92 10.24 23.91
CA PHE A 346 -8.94 10.02 22.86
C PHE A 346 -8.23 11.31 22.43
N LEU A 347 -8.97 12.40 22.24
CA LEU A 347 -8.39 13.69 21.87
C LEU A 347 -7.52 14.31 22.97
N ALA A 348 -7.85 14.04 24.24
CA ALA A 348 -7.07 14.50 25.39
C ALA A 348 -5.79 13.69 25.64
N GLN A 349 -5.69 12.46 25.11
CA GLN A 349 -4.48 11.65 25.26
C GLN A 349 -3.26 12.37 24.68
N SER A 350 -2.14 12.26 25.38
CA SER A 350 -0.87 12.85 24.97
C SER A 350 0.17 11.75 24.78
N ASP A 351 0.90 11.85 23.68
CA ASP A 351 2.12 11.10 23.44
C ASP A 351 3.25 12.08 23.13
N GLY A 352 4.42 11.90 23.76
CA GLY A 352 5.54 12.82 23.57
C GLY A 352 5.25 14.29 23.91
N GLY A 353 4.26 14.57 24.79
CA GLY A 353 3.89 15.93 25.23
C GLY A 353 2.88 16.65 24.34
N ARG A 354 2.46 16.07 23.20
CA ARG A 354 1.42 16.66 22.32
C ARG A 354 0.13 15.86 22.42
N ARG A 355 -1.00 16.55 22.69
CA ARG A 355 -2.32 15.89 22.70
C ARG A 355 -2.76 15.54 21.27
N ASN A 356 -3.54 14.46 21.14
CA ASN A 356 -4.11 14.05 19.84
C ASN A 356 -4.98 15.17 19.24
N GLY A 357 -5.73 15.90 20.07
CA GLY A 357 -6.53 17.04 19.63
C GLY A 357 -5.68 18.20 19.09
N ASP A 358 -4.53 18.51 19.69
CA ASP A 358 -3.62 19.56 19.20
C ASP A 358 -3.00 19.13 17.86
N ALA A 359 -2.70 17.84 17.69
CA ALA A 359 -2.24 17.30 16.42
C ALA A 359 -3.32 17.41 15.34
N LEU A 360 -4.55 17.00 15.65
CA LEU A 360 -5.67 17.11 14.74
C LEU A 360 -5.89 18.58 14.29
N ILE A 361 -6.01 19.52 15.24
CA ILE A 361 -6.18 20.96 14.92
C ILE A 361 -5.08 21.48 13.99
N THR A 362 -3.85 21.01 14.15
CA THR A 362 -2.75 21.45 13.27
C THR A 362 -3.01 21.03 11.81
N ASN A 363 -3.48 19.80 11.58
CA ASN A 363 -3.89 19.37 10.24
C ASN A 363 -5.12 20.14 9.74
N LEU A 364 -6.14 20.37 10.58
CA LEU A 364 -7.34 21.11 10.15
C LEU A 364 -6.99 22.54 9.71
N ARG A 365 -6.07 23.22 10.40
CA ARG A 365 -5.54 24.53 9.97
C ARG A 365 -4.85 24.45 8.61
N PHE A 366 -4.05 23.41 8.39
CA PHE A 366 -3.40 23.17 7.09
C PHE A 366 -4.43 23.03 5.98
N VAL A 367 -5.45 22.18 6.17
CA VAL A 367 -6.53 21.93 5.21
C VAL A 367 -7.26 23.21 4.85
N ILE A 368 -7.73 23.98 5.84
CA ILE A 368 -8.50 25.22 5.59
C ILE A 368 -7.65 26.25 4.84
N LYS A 369 -6.38 26.43 5.25
CA LYS A 369 -5.45 27.35 4.58
C LYS A 369 -5.18 26.95 3.13
N ALA A 370 -4.95 25.66 2.86
CA ALA A 370 -4.74 25.15 1.52
C ALA A 370 -5.97 25.34 0.62
N ALA A 371 -7.17 25.20 1.17
CA ALA A 371 -8.41 25.34 0.43
C ALA A 371 -8.79 26.81 0.13
N LYS A 372 -8.22 27.78 0.85
CA LYS A 372 -8.63 29.20 0.77
C LYS A 372 -8.43 29.80 -0.62
N GLY A 373 -7.33 29.51 -1.30
CA GLY A 373 -7.00 30.11 -2.60
C GLY A 373 -8.07 29.88 -3.68
N PHE A 374 -8.57 28.63 -3.77
CA PHE A 374 -9.68 28.33 -4.68
C PHE A 374 -11.01 28.92 -4.22
N ALA A 375 -11.27 28.91 -2.91
CA ALA A 375 -12.50 29.49 -2.38
C ALA A 375 -12.61 31.01 -2.63
N ASP A 376 -11.50 31.72 -2.60
CA ASP A 376 -11.45 33.17 -2.86
C ASP A 376 -11.55 33.49 -4.36
N ALA A 377 -11.04 32.63 -5.22
CA ALA A 377 -11.12 32.78 -6.69
C ALA A 377 -11.26 31.40 -7.35
N PRO A 378 -12.50 30.90 -7.57
CA PRO A 378 -12.78 29.53 -8.00
C PRO A 378 -12.52 29.33 -9.50
N ARG A 379 -11.24 29.16 -9.83
CA ARG A 379 -10.73 28.87 -11.17
C ARG A 379 -9.71 27.72 -11.10
N TRP A 380 -9.55 26.96 -12.18
CA TRP A 380 -8.71 25.78 -12.24
C TRP A 380 -7.27 26.00 -11.73
N SER A 381 -6.68 27.18 -12.00
CA SER A 381 -5.29 27.50 -11.58
C SER A 381 -5.11 27.64 -10.06
N ASN A 382 -6.20 27.75 -9.30
CA ASN A 382 -6.20 27.83 -7.84
C ASN A 382 -6.59 26.51 -7.15
N LEU A 383 -6.80 25.44 -7.92
CA LEU A 383 -6.96 24.09 -7.38
C LEU A 383 -5.66 23.61 -6.73
N ILE A 384 -5.76 22.60 -5.90
CA ILE A 384 -4.59 21.91 -5.33
C ILE A 384 -3.86 21.19 -6.47
N SER A 385 -2.59 21.55 -6.69
CA SER A 385 -1.76 20.99 -7.74
C SER A 385 -0.70 20.06 -7.18
N LEU A 386 -0.20 19.14 -8.02
CA LEU A 386 1.03 18.42 -7.73
C LEU A 386 2.17 19.40 -7.40
N LYS A 387 3.06 19.02 -6.49
CA LYS A 387 4.19 19.86 -6.11
C LYS A 387 5.10 20.13 -7.32
N PRO A 388 5.78 21.27 -7.37
CA PRO A 388 6.73 21.56 -8.43
C PRO A 388 7.80 20.47 -8.57
N GLY A 389 8.11 20.09 -9.81
CA GLY A 389 9.14 19.08 -10.10
C GLY A 389 8.70 17.63 -9.86
N THR A 390 7.41 17.37 -9.56
CA THR A 390 6.87 16.00 -9.42
C THR A 390 5.83 15.72 -10.48
N ASP A 391 5.78 14.45 -10.97
CA ASP A 391 4.74 13.93 -11.87
C ASP A 391 3.72 13.05 -11.13
N ALA A 392 3.94 12.80 -9.84
CA ALA A 392 3.09 12.04 -8.94
C ALA A 392 2.89 12.81 -7.63
N GLY A 393 1.75 12.63 -6.96
CA GLY A 393 1.47 13.36 -5.71
C GLY A 393 0.15 12.99 -5.05
N GLU A 394 -0.54 11.97 -5.56
CA GLU A 394 -1.76 11.39 -4.99
C GLU A 394 -1.69 9.85 -5.09
N TRP A 395 -2.77 9.13 -4.84
CA TRP A 395 -2.74 7.67 -4.80
C TRP A 395 -2.26 7.00 -6.11
N ARG A 396 -2.36 7.68 -7.26
CA ARG A 396 -1.79 7.23 -8.55
C ARG A 396 -0.34 7.70 -8.67
N ASP A 397 0.50 7.25 -7.76
CA ASP A 397 1.86 7.73 -7.53
C ASP A 397 2.93 7.17 -8.47
N SER A 398 2.54 6.76 -9.68
CA SER A 398 3.45 6.51 -10.80
C SER A 398 3.51 7.71 -11.75
N ASN A 399 4.62 7.90 -12.46
CA ASN A 399 4.84 9.05 -13.36
C ASN A 399 3.76 9.21 -14.43
N ASP A 400 3.13 8.12 -14.86
CA ASP A 400 2.07 8.12 -15.85
C ASP A 400 0.65 8.02 -15.26
N GLY A 401 0.53 7.91 -13.93
CA GLY A 401 -0.73 7.63 -13.24
C GLY A 401 -1.84 8.64 -13.51
N LEU A 402 -1.48 9.92 -13.65
CA LEU A 402 -2.40 11.02 -14.02
C LEU A 402 -2.35 11.39 -15.50
N GLY A 403 -1.59 10.65 -16.34
CA GLY A 403 -1.47 10.92 -17.76
C GLY A 403 -0.85 12.26 -18.14
N GLY A 404 -0.12 12.90 -17.22
CA GLY A 404 0.43 14.24 -17.32
C GLY A 404 -0.47 15.33 -16.73
N GLY A 405 -1.49 14.93 -15.95
CA GLY A 405 -2.33 15.84 -15.18
C GLY A 405 -1.55 16.50 -14.02
N ARG A 406 -1.97 17.69 -13.64
CA ARG A 406 -1.38 18.50 -12.55
C ARG A 406 -2.35 18.72 -11.40
N TYR A 407 -3.65 18.70 -11.68
CA TYR A 407 -4.72 18.94 -10.73
C TYR A 407 -5.61 17.68 -10.70
N PRO A 408 -5.39 16.75 -9.75
CA PRO A 408 -6.12 15.49 -9.68
C PRO A 408 -7.60 15.70 -9.31
N TYR A 409 -8.47 14.89 -9.89
CA TYR A 409 -9.91 14.91 -9.62
C TYR A 409 -10.25 14.51 -8.20
N ASP A 410 -9.72 13.37 -7.73
CA ASP A 410 -9.98 12.81 -6.40
C ASP A 410 -9.67 13.83 -5.29
N VAL A 411 -8.51 14.50 -5.36
CA VAL A 411 -8.11 15.52 -4.39
C VAL A 411 -9.07 16.72 -4.46
N ASN A 412 -9.24 17.28 -5.65
CA ASN A 412 -9.90 18.58 -5.79
C ASN A 412 -11.43 18.51 -5.75
N ALA A 413 -12.01 17.51 -6.41
CA ALA A 413 -13.47 17.40 -6.48
C ALA A 413 -14.08 16.65 -5.30
N ILE A 414 -13.25 15.90 -4.53
CA ILE A 414 -13.76 14.99 -3.51
C ILE A 414 -13.10 15.19 -2.15
N LEU A 415 -11.76 15.00 -2.05
CA LEU A 415 -11.10 14.92 -0.74
C LEU A 415 -11.06 16.28 -0.03
N VAL A 416 -10.82 17.37 -0.76
CA VAL A 416 -10.86 18.72 -0.17
C VAL A 416 -12.28 19.07 0.33
N PRO A 417 -13.36 18.97 -0.47
CA PRO A 417 -14.71 19.19 0.04
C PRO A 417 -15.07 18.29 1.22
N ALA A 418 -14.73 16.99 1.16
CA ALA A 418 -15.00 16.05 2.24
C ALA A 418 -14.27 16.42 3.54
N ALA A 419 -13.00 16.86 3.43
CA ALA A 419 -12.24 17.33 4.57
C ALA A 419 -12.89 18.58 5.22
N LEU A 420 -13.27 19.55 4.41
CA LEU A 420 -13.93 20.78 4.90
C LEU A 420 -15.27 20.47 5.60
N GLU A 421 -16.11 19.60 5.02
CA GLU A 421 -17.35 19.13 5.64
C GLU A 421 -17.12 18.35 6.95
N ALA A 422 -16.05 17.55 6.99
CA ALA A 422 -15.68 16.85 8.21
C ALA A 422 -15.25 17.82 9.32
N ILE A 423 -14.48 18.86 8.98
CA ILE A 423 -14.06 19.91 9.92
C ILE A 423 -15.28 20.65 10.46
N GLU A 424 -16.23 21.04 9.59
CA GLU A 424 -17.49 21.66 10.03
C GLU A 424 -18.26 20.77 11.02
N ALA A 425 -18.33 19.46 10.74
CA ALA A 425 -19.02 18.53 11.62
C ALA A 425 -18.33 18.40 12.99
N LEU A 426 -17.00 18.28 13.01
CA LEU A 426 -16.21 18.22 14.25
C LEU A 426 -16.35 19.50 15.08
N ALA A 427 -16.34 20.67 14.43
CA ALA A 427 -16.52 21.96 15.10
C ALA A 427 -17.94 22.10 15.69
N ARG A 428 -18.99 21.75 14.93
CA ARG A 428 -20.38 21.80 15.42
C ARG A 428 -20.65 20.89 16.62
N GLN A 429 -19.91 19.79 16.75
CA GLN A 429 -20.02 18.89 17.92
C GLN A 429 -19.23 19.38 19.14
N GLY A 430 -18.54 20.53 19.06
CA GLY A 430 -17.75 21.07 20.15
C GLY A 430 -16.48 20.30 20.45
N LEU A 431 -16.13 19.28 19.68
CA LEU A 431 -14.97 18.41 19.90
C LEU A 431 -13.63 19.14 19.78
N LEU A 432 -13.59 20.23 19.05
CA LEU A 432 -12.39 21.00 18.76
C LEU A 432 -12.12 22.13 19.76
N GLU A 433 -13.14 22.62 20.48
CA GLU A 433 -13.05 23.78 21.39
C GLU A 433 -11.89 23.71 22.41
N PRO A 434 -11.60 22.56 23.06
CA PRO A 434 -10.50 22.47 24.04
C PRO A 434 -9.09 22.65 23.43
N PHE A 435 -8.98 22.66 22.11
CA PHE A 435 -7.71 22.66 21.37
C PHE A 435 -7.54 23.90 20.48
N LEU A 436 -8.59 24.71 20.32
CA LEU A 436 -8.53 25.96 19.56
C LEU A 436 -7.81 27.05 20.34
N VAL A 437 -7.00 27.84 19.62
CA VAL A 437 -6.40 29.08 20.15
C VAL A 437 -7.12 30.29 19.55
N PRO A 438 -7.03 31.51 20.18
CA PRO A 438 -7.73 32.69 19.68
C PRO A 438 -7.51 33.01 18.21
N ASN A 439 -6.31 32.75 17.69
CA ASN A 439 -5.96 32.97 16.28
C ASN A 439 -6.64 32.01 15.31
N ASP A 440 -7.25 30.93 15.77
CA ASP A 440 -7.99 29.99 14.92
C ASP A 440 -9.38 30.49 14.58
N ARG A 441 -9.99 31.30 15.45
CA ARG A 441 -11.40 31.73 15.32
C ARG A 441 -11.75 32.35 13.96
N PRO A 442 -10.94 33.27 13.38
CA PRO A 442 -11.25 33.83 12.06
C PRO A 442 -11.19 32.76 10.95
N LEU A 443 -10.23 31.82 11.05
CA LEU A 443 -10.05 30.74 10.07
C LEU A 443 -11.25 29.78 10.06
N PHE A 444 -11.71 29.38 11.24
CA PHE A 444 -12.86 28.48 11.39
C PHE A 444 -14.20 29.19 11.12
N ALA A 445 -14.30 30.51 11.34
CA ALA A 445 -15.47 31.28 10.99
C ALA A 445 -15.74 31.36 9.49
N ASP A 446 -14.69 31.37 8.65
CA ASP A 446 -14.80 31.40 7.17
C ASP A 446 -15.03 30.01 6.55
N LEU A 447 -14.88 28.94 7.33
CA LEU A 447 -14.97 27.56 6.87
C LEU A 447 -16.26 27.22 6.08
N PRO A 448 -17.48 27.63 6.52
CA PRO A 448 -18.71 27.32 5.78
C PRO A 448 -18.71 27.87 4.35
N ARG A 449 -18.22 29.10 4.16
CA ARG A 449 -18.06 29.71 2.83
C ARG A 449 -17.07 28.93 1.98
N ILE A 450 -15.91 28.58 2.53
CA ILE A 450 -14.88 27.81 1.84
C ILE A 450 -15.44 26.47 1.41
N ALA A 451 -16.08 25.73 2.31
CA ALA A 451 -16.67 24.42 2.03
C ALA A 451 -17.75 24.50 0.93
N GLN A 452 -18.62 25.51 0.97
CA GLN A 452 -19.66 25.72 -0.03
C GLN A 452 -19.07 25.94 -1.43
N VAL A 453 -18.05 26.81 -1.55
CA VAL A 453 -17.42 27.11 -2.84
C VAL A 453 -16.76 25.86 -3.43
N TRP A 454 -16.04 25.09 -2.64
CA TRP A 454 -15.42 23.85 -3.11
C TRP A 454 -16.46 22.82 -3.58
N ARG A 455 -17.53 22.63 -2.81
CA ARG A 455 -18.62 21.71 -3.15
C ARG A 455 -19.28 22.06 -4.47
N ASP A 456 -19.54 23.35 -4.70
CA ASP A 456 -20.31 23.79 -5.87
C ASP A 456 -19.45 23.97 -7.12
N ARG A 457 -18.17 24.29 -6.97
CA ARG A 457 -17.37 24.82 -8.09
C ARG A 457 -16.22 23.90 -8.53
N ALA A 458 -15.78 22.94 -7.72
CA ALA A 458 -14.61 22.12 -8.06
C ALA A 458 -14.95 21.00 -9.07
N ALA A 459 -15.90 20.12 -8.74
CA ALA A 459 -16.25 18.98 -9.60
C ALA A 459 -16.67 19.36 -11.03
N PRO A 460 -17.44 20.45 -11.28
CA PRO A 460 -17.79 20.85 -12.65
C PRO A 460 -16.60 21.12 -13.57
N LEU A 461 -15.44 21.49 -13.04
CA LEU A 461 -14.23 21.72 -13.85
C LEU A 461 -13.70 20.44 -14.54
N PHE A 462 -14.02 19.29 -13.99
CA PHE A 462 -13.58 17.99 -14.49
C PHE A 462 -14.60 17.29 -15.38
N LEU A 463 -15.86 17.78 -15.41
CA LEU A 463 -16.96 17.12 -16.12
C LEU A 463 -16.72 17.12 -17.63
N GLN A 464 -16.82 15.96 -18.22
CA GLN A 464 -16.70 15.72 -19.66
C GLN A 464 -18.01 15.18 -20.22
N THR A 465 -18.28 15.53 -21.49
CA THR A 465 -19.45 15.03 -22.24
C THR A 465 -19.02 14.58 -23.61
N VAL A 466 -19.28 13.34 -23.96
CA VAL A 466 -18.97 12.75 -25.26
C VAL A 466 -20.26 12.44 -26.00
N LYS A 467 -20.42 12.98 -27.22
CA LYS A 467 -21.61 12.75 -28.05
C LYS A 467 -21.74 11.24 -28.39
N PRO A 468 -22.96 10.70 -28.53
CA PRO A 468 -23.19 9.25 -28.70
C PRO A 468 -22.40 8.63 -29.87
N ASP A 469 -22.40 9.28 -31.04
CA ASP A 469 -21.69 8.75 -32.20
C ASP A 469 -20.18 8.75 -31.99
N ALA A 470 -19.62 9.80 -31.37
CA ALA A 470 -18.21 9.89 -31.04
C ALA A 470 -17.82 8.82 -30.01
N ALA A 471 -18.67 8.57 -29.02
CA ALA A 471 -18.47 7.54 -28.02
C ALA A 471 -18.45 6.14 -28.66
N ARG A 472 -19.44 5.81 -29.48
CA ARG A 472 -19.52 4.53 -30.20
C ARG A 472 -18.32 4.31 -31.12
N ALA A 473 -17.90 5.34 -31.85
CA ALA A 473 -16.70 5.28 -32.70
C ALA A 473 -15.41 5.06 -31.88
N ALA A 474 -15.25 5.75 -30.75
CA ALA A 474 -14.11 5.58 -29.84
C ALA A 474 -14.06 4.17 -29.24
N ILE A 475 -15.18 3.66 -28.73
CA ILE A 475 -15.34 2.31 -28.16
C ILE A 475 -14.96 1.25 -29.21
N THR A 476 -15.51 1.34 -30.42
CA THR A 476 -15.24 0.39 -31.50
C THR A 476 -13.74 0.38 -31.86
N ARG A 477 -13.14 1.54 -32.01
CA ARG A 477 -11.72 1.69 -32.35
C ARG A 477 -10.82 1.14 -31.25
N TYR A 478 -11.13 1.47 -30.00
CA TYR A 478 -10.32 1.05 -28.85
C TYR A 478 -10.45 -0.46 -28.60
N ALA A 479 -11.66 -1.03 -28.67
CA ALA A 479 -11.88 -2.47 -28.55
C ALA A 479 -11.09 -3.26 -29.62
N ARG A 480 -11.09 -2.77 -30.88
CA ARG A 480 -10.29 -3.37 -31.94
C ARG A 480 -8.79 -3.34 -31.62
N ALA A 481 -8.28 -2.22 -31.10
CA ALA A 481 -6.87 -2.08 -30.71
C ALA A 481 -6.51 -3.03 -29.56
N GLN A 482 -7.45 -3.32 -28.64
CA GLN A 482 -7.28 -4.28 -27.54
C GLN A 482 -7.58 -5.74 -27.96
N LYS A 483 -7.90 -6.00 -29.23
CA LYS A 483 -8.25 -7.34 -29.77
C LYS A 483 -9.43 -7.99 -29.03
N MET A 484 -10.45 -7.21 -28.69
CA MET A 484 -11.63 -7.65 -27.96
C MET A 484 -12.94 -7.22 -28.66
N PRO A 485 -14.07 -7.89 -28.44
CA PRO A 485 -15.35 -7.49 -29.02
C PRO A 485 -15.88 -6.20 -28.38
N ALA A 486 -16.47 -5.31 -29.17
CA ALA A 486 -17.11 -4.09 -28.73
C ALA A 486 -18.59 -4.26 -28.35
N GLN A 487 -19.19 -5.41 -28.66
CA GLN A 487 -20.65 -5.59 -28.64
C GLN A 487 -21.27 -5.26 -27.28
N ALA A 488 -20.77 -5.82 -26.18
CA ALA A 488 -21.31 -5.58 -24.84
C ALA A 488 -21.17 -4.08 -24.44
N ALA A 489 -20.03 -3.47 -24.73
CA ALA A 489 -19.80 -2.07 -24.46
C ALA A 489 -20.71 -1.16 -25.28
N LEU A 490 -20.92 -1.46 -26.58
CA LEU A 490 -21.82 -0.71 -27.47
C LEU A 490 -23.29 -0.87 -27.09
N ALA A 491 -23.69 -2.03 -26.56
CA ALA A 491 -25.05 -2.27 -26.07
C ALA A 491 -25.37 -1.46 -24.79
N ALA A 492 -24.35 -1.17 -23.98
CA ALA A 492 -24.48 -0.35 -22.77
C ALA A 492 -24.46 1.18 -23.04
N VAL A 493 -24.29 1.60 -24.31
CA VAL A 493 -24.30 3.01 -24.70
C VAL A 493 -25.56 3.27 -25.52
N ASP A 494 -26.51 3.96 -24.89
CA ASP A 494 -27.74 4.42 -25.52
C ASP A 494 -27.51 5.66 -26.42
N ARG A 495 -28.58 6.33 -26.82
CA ARG A 495 -28.53 7.55 -27.63
C ARG A 495 -28.19 8.82 -26.84
N ARG A 496 -27.99 8.71 -25.51
CA ARG A 496 -27.61 9.85 -24.68
C ARG A 496 -26.10 10.08 -24.68
N PRO A 497 -25.62 11.30 -24.48
CA PRO A 497 -24.19 11.57 -24.29
C PRO A 497 -23.63 10.81 -23.09
N ILE A 498 -22.39 10.34 -23.22
CA ILE A 498 -21.64 9.80 -22.07
C ILE A 498 -21.07 10.97 -21.29
N ARG A 499 -21.44 11.06 -20.00
CA ARG A 499 -20.88 12.02 -19.05
C ARG A 499 -19.98 11.27 -18.08
N TYR A 500 -18.83 11.87 -17.75
CA TYR A 500 -17.87 11.34 -16.78
C TYR A 500 -16.95 12.47 -16.30
N HIS A 501 -16.23 12.28 -15.21
CA HIS A 501 -15.20 13.21 -14.78
C HIS A 501 -13.83 12.79 -15.35
N ALA A 502 -13.04 13.74 -15.80
CA ALA A 502 -11.67 13.54 -16.23
C ALA A 502 -10.78 13.24 -15.00
N ILE A 503 -9.77 12.38 -15.18
CA ILE A 503 -8.89 11.98 -14.07
C ILE A 503 -8.12 13.14 -13.44
N ALA A 504 -7.81 14.16 -14.23
CA ALA A 504 -7.11 15.37 -13.80
C ALA A 504 -7.31 16.50 -14.81
N LEU A 505 -6.90 17.72 -14.43
CA LEU A 505 -6.60 18.78 -15.40
C LEU A 505 -5.07 18.87 -15.58
N ASP A 506 -4.63 19.19 -16.81
CA ASP A 506 -3.22 19.43 -17.12
C ASP A 506 -2.75 20.83 -16.64
N ALA A 507 -1.49 21.16 -16.89
CA ALA A 507 -0.90 22.46 -16.52
C ALA A 507 -1.57 23.69 -17.20
N ALA A 508 -2.36 23.47 -18.25
CA ALA A 508 -3.12 24.50 -18.94
C ALA A 508 -4.61 24.49 -18.56
N GLY A 509 -5.01 23.67 -17.58
CA GLY A 509 -6.40 23.51 -17.15
C GLY A 509 -7.25 22.66 -18.09
N LYS A 510 -6.64 21.94 -19.05
CA LYS A 510 -7.38 21.07 -19.96
C LYS A 510 -7.61 19.70 -19.30
N PRO A 511 -8.82 19.13 -19.43
CA PRO A 511 -9.13 17.82 -18.90
C PRO A 511 -8.29 16.70 -19.55
N VAL A 512 -7.77 15.79 -18.73
CA VAL A 512 -7.13 14.54 -19.15
C VAL A 512 -8.23 13.48 -19.28
N PRO A 513 -8.65 13.09 -20.51
CA PRO A 513 -9.92 12.39 -20.74
C PRO A 513 -9.82 10.88 -20.49
N ILE A 514 -9.60 10.48 -19.24
CA ILE A 514 -9.53 9.11 -18.76
C ILE A 514 -10.71 8.86 -17.83
N LEU A 515 -11.51 7.80 -18.07
CA LEU A 515 -12.45 7.30 -17.08
C LEU A 515 -11.66 6.59 -15.98
N HIS A 516 -12.11 6.71 -14.74
CA HIS A 516 -11.34 6.21 -13.58
C HIS A 516 -12.23 5.79 -12.41
N SER A 517 -11.65 5.01 -11.51
CA SER A 517 -12.35 4.47 -10.33
C SER A 517 -12.45 5.43 -9.14
N ASP A 518 -11.93 6.66 -9.25
CA ASP A 518 -11.87 7.62 -8.14
C ASP A 518 -13.26 8.14 -7.72
N GLU A 519 -14.29 7.88 -8.54
CA GLU A 519 -15.70 8.04 -8.14
C GLU A 519 -16.02 7.28 -6.84
N GLY A 520 -15.29 6.21 -6.53
CA GLY A 520 -15.39 5.48 -5.28
C GLY A 520 -15.14 6.35 -4.04
N PHE A 521 -14.24 7.32 -4.13
CA PHE A 521 -14.01 8.29 -3.05
C PHE A 521 -15.25 9.19 -2.83
N ALA A 522 -15.88 9.68 -3.92
CA ALA A 522 -17.10 10.48 -3.82
C ALA A 522 -18.23 9.70 -3.14
N LEU A 523 -18.41 8.43 -3.55
CA LEU A 523 -19.41 7.54 -2.96
C LEU A 523 -19.17 7.30 -1.47
N LEU A 524 -17.90 7.18 -1.02
CA LEU A 524 -17.58 6.88 0.39
C LEU A 524 -17.55 8.13 1.27
N PHE A 525 -17.00 9.26 0.79
CA PHE A 525 -16.66 10.40 1.66
C PHE A 525 -17.63 11.57 1.55
N THR A 526 -18.41 11.68 0.47
CA THR A 526 -19.29 12.82 0.22
C THR A 526 -20.77 12.43 0.19
N HIS A 527 -21.63 13.42 -0.08
CA HIS A 527 -23.07 13.23 -0.27
C HIS A 527 -23.47 13.72 -1.67
N PRO A 528 -23.15 12.98 -2.76
CA PRO A 528 -23.32 13.45 -4.12
C PRO A 528 -24.80 13.65 -4.47
N SER A 529 -25.08 14.56 -5.40
CA SER A 529 -26.41 14.71 -5.99
C SER A 529 -26.83 13.45 -6.77
N PRO A 530 -28.12 13.22 -7.01
CA PRO A 530 -28.60 12.12 -7.84
C PRO A 530 -27.91 12.05 -9.21
N ASP A 531 -27.71 13.20 -9.87
CA ASP A 531 -27.03 13.29 -11.17
C ASP A 531 -25.55 12.84 -11.08
N ALA A 532 -24.83 13.26 -10.05
CA ALA A 532 -23.44 12.82 -9.81
C ALA A 532 -23.34 11.33 -9.49
N LEU A 533 -24.32 10.80 -8.73
CA LEU A 533 -24.42 9.35 -8.44
C LEU A 533 -24.65 8.52 -9.72
N GLU A 534 -25.47 9.00 -10.65
CA GLU A 534 -25.70 8.35 -11.94
C GLU A 534 -24.43 8.34 -12.81
N ILE A 535 -23.65 9.44 -12.81
CA ILE A 535 -22.38 9.51 -13.51
C ILE A 535 -21.39 8.50 -12.93
N ALA A 536 -21.24 8.47 -11.61
CA ALA A 536 -20.34 7.56 -10.91
C ALA A 536 -20.72 6.09 -11.13
N ALA A 537 -22.01 5.75 -10.93
CA ALA A 537 -22.50 4.40 -11.15
C ALA A 537 -22.31 3.94 -12.60
N ALA A 538 -22.62 4.81 -13.58
CA ALA A 538 -22.45 4.49 -14.99
C ALA A 538 -20.97 4.32 -15.39
N THR A 539 -20.06 5.08 -14.79
CA THR A 539 -18.61 4.92 -15.02
C THR A 539 -18.11 3.58 -14.49
N ILE A 540 -18.54 3.19 -13.29
CA ILE A 540 -18.17 1.92 -12.64
C ILE A 540 -18.78 0.73 -13.37
N ASP A 541 -20.07 0.77 -13.67
CA ASP A 541 -20.88 -0.39 -14.05
C ASP A 541 -20.81 -0.74 -15.54
N ARG A 542 -20.66 0.23 -16.43
CA ARG A 542 -20.62 -0.06 -17.87
C ARG A 542 -19.49 -1.03 -18.21
N PRO A 543 -19.77 -2.03 -19.07
CA PRO A 543 -18.74 -2.95 -19.55
C PRO A 543 -17.59 -2.22 -20.24
N PHE A 544 -16.36 -2.61 -19.94
CA PHE A 544 -15.18 -2.12 -20.65
C PHE A 544 -15.28 -2.47 -22.16
N PRO A 545 -14.92 -1.55 -23.09
CA PRO A 545 -14.33 -0.24 -22.82
C PRO A 545 -15.31 0.95 -22.76
N ALA A 546 -16.62 0.77 -22.56
CA ALA A 546 -17.55 1.88 -22.35
C ALA A 546 -17.49 2.45 -20.91
N GLY A 547 -17.05 1.64 -19.96
CA GLY A 547 -16.84 1.96 -18.55
C GLY A 547 -15.68 1.18 -17.99
N LEU A 548 -15.75 0.83 -16.70
CA LEU A 548 -14.64 0.20 -15.97
C LEU A 548 -14.85 -1.30 -15.71
N MET A 549 -16.07 -1.83 -15.88
CA MET A 549 -16.39 -3.19 -15.46
C MET A 549 -15.87 -4.25 -16.43
N THR A 550 -15.14 -5.23 -15.90
CA THR A 550 -14.70 -6.43 -16.63
C THR A 550 -15.10 -7.70 -15.86
N GLY A 551 -14.97 -8.87 -16.51
CA GLY A 551 -15.10 -10.16 -15.82
C GLY A 551 -13.96 -10.49 -14.87
N ALA A 552 -12.84 -9.75 -14.95
CA ALA A 552 -11.68 -9.87 -14.07
C ALA A 552 -11.62 -8.81 -12.97
N GLY A 553 -12.64 -7.97 -12.83
CA GLY A 553 -12.74 -6.89 -11.85
C GLY A 553 -13.00 -5.51 -12.45
N MET A 554 -13.14 -4.50 -11.59
CA MET A 554 -13.28 -3.10 -11.96
C MET A 554 -11.91 -2.48 -12.21
N LEU A 555 -11.69 -1.96 -13.42
CA LEU A 555 -10.46 -1.27 -13.79
C LEU A 555 -10.33 0.06 -13.04
N VAL A 556 -9.08 0.47 -12.75
CA VAL A 556 -8.84 1.78 -12.12
C VAL A 556 -8.74 2.92 -13.14
N ALA A 557 -8.46 2.61 -14.40
CA ALA A 557 -8.42 3.59 -15.48
C ALA A 557 -8.87 2.99 -16.82
N ASN A 558 -9.49 3.82 -17.67
CA ASN A 558 -9.88 3.46 -19.02
C ASN A 558 -9.68 4.65 -19.98
N PRO A 559 -8.70 4.59 -20.89
CA PRO A 559 -8.35 5.68 -21.78
C PRO A 559 -9.13 5.69 -23.10
N VAL A 560 -10.34 5.11 -23.15
CA VAL A 560 -11.13 4.94 -24.39
C VAL A 560 -11.36 6.25 -25.16
N PHE A 561 -11.53 7.36 -24.45
CA PHE A 561 -11.77 8.69 -25.03
C PHE A 561 -10.49 9.52 -25.22
N ALA A 562 -9.36 8.99 -24.80
CA ALA A 562 -8.08 9.66 -24.88
C ALA A 562 -7.41 9.50 -26.27
N PRO A 563 -6.53 10.43 -26.67
CA PRO A 563 -5.72 10.27 -27.88
C PRO A 563 -4.74 9.10 -27.75
N ALA A 564 -4.34 8.50 -28.88
CA ALA A 564 -3.53 7.28 -28.92
C ALA A 564 -2.22 7.38 -28.12
N ARG A 565 -1.57 8.56 -28.08
CA ARG A 565 -0.36 8.79 -27.28
C ARG A 565 -0.60 8.56 -25.78
N LEU A 566 -1.78 8.98 -25.28
CA LEU A 566 -2.15 8.84 -23.88
C LEU A 566 -2.64 7.42 -23.58
N GLN A 567 -3.34 6.77 -24.51
CA GLN A 567 -3.74 5.36 -24.37
C GLN A 567 -2.53 4.44 -24.14
N LYS A 568 -1.36 4.77 -24.72
CA LYS A 568 -0.12 4.00 -24.51
C LYS A 568 0.40 4.04 -23.08
N LYS A 569 0.05 5.04 -22.28
CA LYS A 569 0.44 5.17 -20.88
C LYS A 569 -0.42 4.31 -19.95
N PHE A 570 -1.67 4.01 -20.34
CA PHE A 570 -2.65 3.28 -19.53
C PHE A 570 -2.83 1.83 -20.03
N ARG A 571 -1.72 1.08 -20.18
CA ARG A 571 -1.76 -0.32 -20.62
C ARG A 571 -2.07 -1.27 -19.46
N PRO A 572 -2.44 -2.54 -19.74
CA PRO A 572 -2.63 -3.56 -18.71
C PRO A 572 -1.38 -3.93 -17.91
N ASN A 573 -0.20 -3.48 -18.30
CA ASN A 573 1.07 -3.63 -17.60
C ASN A 573 1.61 -2.31 -17.02
N ALA A 574 0.82 -1.25 -17.01
CA ALA A 574 1.14 0.00 -16.31
C ALA A 574 0.51 -0.02 -14.92
N TYR A 575 1.26 0.38 -13.90
CA TYR A 575 0.87 0.25 -12.48
C TYR A 575 -0.48 0.92 -12.16
N HIS A 576 -0.78 2.07 -12.76
CA HIS A 576 -2.09 2.74 -12.67
C HIS A 576 -2.83 2.79 -14.03
N GLY A 577 -2.56 1.81 -14.89
CA GLY A 577 -3.19 1.67 -16.20
C GLY A 577 -4.55 0.99 -16.19
N THR A 578 -4.86 0.22 -17.22
CA THR A 578 -6.06 -0.62 -17.29
C THR A 578 -5.86 -1.89 -16.47
N VAL A 579 -5.68 -1.75 -15.18
CA VAL A 579 -5.47 -2.81 -14.18
C VAL A 579 -6.53 -2.74 -13.09
N ILE A 580 -6.63 -3.77 -12.28
CA ILE A 580 -7.57 -3.85 -11.16
C ILE A 580 -6.79 -3.75 -9.84
N TRP A 581 -7.09 -2.73 -9.04
CA TRP A 581 -6.59 -2.59 -7.69
C TRP A 581 -7.61 -3.14 -6.69
N SER A 582 -7.14 -4.05 -5.84
CA SER A 582 -7.98 -4.74 -4.86
C SER A 582 -8.81 -3.75 -4.02
N TRP A 583 -8.15 -2.77 -3.40
CA TRP A 583 -8.80 -1.83 -2.50
C TRP A 583 -9.75 -0.84 -3.18
N HIS A 584 -9.57 -0.52 -4.47
CA HIS A 584 -10.50 0.35 -5.22
C HIS A 584 -11.86 -0.31 -5.44
N GLN A 585 -11.87 -1.64 -5.64
CA GLN A 585 -13.14 -2.37 -5.67
C GLN A 585 -13.82 -2.32 -4.30
N ALA A 586 -13.05 -2.46 -3.22
CA ALA A 586 -13.54 -2.35 -1.85
C ALA A 586 -14.08 -0.95 -1.52
N LEU A 587 -13.38 0.10 -1.94
CA LEU A 587 -13.77 1.50 -1.82
C LEU A 587 -15.12 1.75 -2.52
N ALA A 588 -15.24 1.31 -3.78
CA ALA A 588 -16.48 1.46 -4.55
C ALA A 588 -17.65 0.68 -3.92
N ALA A 589 -17.41 -0.55 -3.44
CA ALA A 589 -18.44 -1.36 -2.79
C ALA A 589 -18.93 -0.75 -1.47
N ALA A 590 -18.00 -0.26 -0.62
CA ALA A 590 -18.34 0.44 0.62
C ALA A 590 -19.08 1.76 0.34
N GLY A 591 -18.65 2.49 -0.69
CA GLY A 591 -19.26 3.73 -1.12
C GLY A 591 -20.70 3.52 -1.64
N LEU A 592 -20.91 2.55 -2.53
CA LEU A 592 -22.25 2.19 -3.04
C LEU A 592 -23.18 1.78 -1.90
N ALA A 593 -22.71 0.93 -0.99
CA ALA A 593 -23.48 0.51 0.19
C ALA A 593 -23.92 1.75 1.02
N ARG A 594 -23.00 2.69 1.30
CA ARG A 594 -23.30 3.94 2.01
C ARG A 594 -24.35 4.78 1.30
N GLN A 595 -24.26 4.95 -0.03
CA GLN A 595 -25.24 5.73 -0.78
C GLN A 595 -26.62 5.06 -0.83
N LEU A 596 -26.67 3.72 -0.86
CA LEU A 596 -27.92 2.97 -0.80
C LEU A 596 -28.65 3.06 0.54
N GLU A 597 -27.98 3.45 1.63
CA GLU A 597 -28.61 3.73 2.94
C GLU A 597 -29.41 5.04 2.96
N ARG A 598 -29.26 5.90 1.95
CA ARG A 598 -29.95 7.19 1.87
C ARG A 598 -31.43 7.02 1.57
N SER A 599 -32.26 7.85 2.24
CA SER A 599 -33.71 7.91 2.04
C SER A 599 -34.17 9.00 1.09
N ASP A 600 -33.29 9.91 0.71
CA ASP A 600 -33.57 11.10 -0.13
C ASP A 600 -33.34 10.85 -1.63
N LEU A 601 -32.98 9.61 -2.04
CA LEU A 601 -32.67 9.29 -3.43
C LEU A 601 -33.94 9.02 -4.26
N PRO A 602 -34.01 9.52 -5.50
CA PRO A 602 -35.05 9.13 -6.46
C PRO A 602 -35.02 7.63 -6.73
N PRO A 603 -36.16 6.98 -6.97
CA PRO A 603 -36.23 5.53 -7.27
C PRO A 603 -35.35 5.09 -8.44
N ALA A 604 -35.24 5.93 -9.49
CA ALA A 604 -34.39 5.64 -10.65
C ALA A 604 -32.91 5.61 -10.27
N THR A 605 -32.43 6.59 -9.52
CA THR A 605 -31.05 6.65 -9.03
C THR A 605 -30.76 5.47 -8.10
N CYS A 606 -31.69 5.12 -7.20
CA CYS A 606 -31.56 3.97 -6.34
C CYS A 606 -31.44 2.65 -7.16
N HIS A 607 -32.25 2.49 -8.20
CA HIS A 607 -32.16 1.33 -9.10
C HIS A 607 -30.78 1.26 -9.79
N THR A 608 -30.26 2.38 -10.29
CA THR A 608 -28.94 2.45 -10.92
C THR A 608 -27.84 2.04 -9.96
N LEU A 609 -27.85 2.56 -8.71
CA LEU A 609 -26.87 2.19 -7.68
C LEU A 609 -26.91 0.72 -7.30
N ARG A 610 -28.12 0.13 -7.17
CA ARG A 610 -28.28 -1.31 -6.89
C ARG A 610 -27.72 -2.18 -8.02
N THR A 611 -27.93 -1.78 -9.27
CA THR A 611 -27.40 -2.50 -10.43
C THR A 611 -25.86 -2.46 -10.43
N ALA A 612 -25.27 -1.28 -10.23
CA ALA A 612 -23.82 -1.12 -10.15
C ALA A 612 -23.23 -1.92 -8.98
N GLU A 613 -23.88 -1.88 -7.83
CA GLU A 613 -23.48 -2.64 -6.64
C GLU A 613 -23.51 -4.16 -6.89
N ALA A 614 -24.59 -4.67 -7.46
CA ALA A 614 -24.72 -6.10 -7.76
C ALA A 614 -23.69 -6.59 -8.79
N ASN A 615 -23.38 -5.77 -9.79
CA ASN A 615 -22.38 -6.07 -10.82
C ASN A 615 -20.96 -6.07 -10.23
N LEU A 616 -20.65 -5.07 -9.42
CA LEU A 616 -19.37 -4.98 -8.73
C LEU A 616 -19.14 -6.18 -7.79
N TRP A 617 -20.16 -6.58 -7.03
CA TRP A 617 -20.04 -7.76 -6.16
C TRP A 617 -19.84 -9.06 -6.95
N ARG A 618 -20.47 -9.21 -8.12
CA ARG A 618 -20.18 -10.36 -8.99
C ARG A 618 -18.70 -10.40 -9.40
N ALA A 619 -18.11 -9.25 -9.76
CA ALA A 619 -16.71 -9.15 -10.11
C ALA A 619 -15.78 -9.43 -8.90
N ILE A 620 -16.11 -8.90 -7.71
CA ILE A 620 -15.39 -9.15 -6.45
C ILE A 620 -15.42 -10.65 -6.10
N GLU A 621 -16.58 -11.30 -6.20
CA GLU A 621 -16.73 -12.74 -5.91
C GLU A 621 -15.96 -13.61 -6.91
N ALA A 622 -15.98 -13.26 -8.19
CA ALA A 622 -15.25 -13.97 -9.25
C ALA A 622 -13.72 -13.88 -9.08
N THR A 623 -13.24 -12.82 -8.44
CA THR A 623 -11.79 -12.56 -8.23
C THR A 623 -11.34 -12.79 -6.79
N ARG A 624 -12.13 -13.52 -5.98
CA ARG A 624 -11.84 -13.74 -4.55
C ARG A 624 -10.44 -14.33 -4.29
N SER A 625 -9.96 -15.20 -5.17
CA SER A 625 -8.65 -15.85 -5.00
C SER A 625 -7.45 -14.90 -5.08
N VAL A 626 -7.63 -13.71 -5.68
CA VAL A 626 -6.57 -12.70 -5.84
C VAL A 626 -6.81 -11.42 -5.03
N GLN A 627 -7.85 -11.35 -4.22
CA GLN A 627 -8.21 -10.16 -3.43
C GLN A 627 -7.12 -9.72 -2.43
N SER A 628 -6.28 -10.64 -1.96
CA SER A 628 -5.17 -10.31 -1.06
C SER A 628 -3.99 -9.68 -1.79
N SER A 629 -3.91 -9.80 -3.12
CA SER A 629 -2.94 -9.11 -3.95
C SER A 629 -3.18 -7.61 -3.93
N GLU A 630 -2.14 -6.84 -4.15
CA GLU A 630 -2.22 -5.39 -4.31
C GLU A 630 -3.05 -5.02 -5.53
N LEU A 631 -2.66 -5.56 -6.68
CA LEU A 631 -3.31 -5.37 -7.96
C LEU A 631 -3.11 -6.59 -8.86
N TRP A 632 -3.92 -6.68 -9.90
CA TRP A 632 -3.76 -7.66 -10.96
C TRP A 632 -4.12 -7.09 -12.31
N SER A 633 -3.67 -7.75 -13.35
CA SER A 633 -3.98 -7.45 -14.73
C SER A 633 -5.00 -8.44 -15.31
N TRP A 634 -5.27 -8.33 -16.57
CA TRP A 634 -6.24 -9.16 -17.28
C TRP A 634 -5.79 -9.47 -18.71
N ARG A 635 -6.37 -10.53 -19.27
CA ARG A 635 -6.28 -10.89 -20.67
C ARG A 635 -7.67 -11.28 -21.18
N TYR A 636 -8.00 -10.88 -22.40
CA TYR A 636 -9.21 -11.33 -23.06
C TYR A 636 -8.88 -12.48 -24.03
N SER A 637 -9.48 -13.66 -23.83
CA SER A 637 -9.29 -14.83 -24.70
C SER A 637 -10.46 -15.81 -24.52
N GLY A 638 -10.78 -16.62 -25.53
CA GLY A 638 -11.86 -17.59 -25.43
C GLY A 638 -13.24 -16.98 -25.13
N GLY A 639 -13.47 -15.72 -25.50
CA GLY A 639 -14.74 -15.03 -25.26
C GLY A 639 -14.89 -14.44 -23.86
N GLY A 640 -13.87 -14.48 -22.98
CA GLY A 640 -13.93 -14.00 -21.59
C GLY A 640 -12.68 -13.29 -21.10
N TYR A 641 -12.83 -12.63 -19.94
CA TYR A 641 -11.72 -12.02 -19.20
C TYR A 641 -11.09 -13.04 -18.27
N HIS A 642 -9.76 -13.06 -18.22
CA HIS A 642 -8.98 -13.90 -17.33
C HIS A 642 -8.05 -13.04 -16.50
N VAL A 643 -7.98 -13.31 -15.22
CA VAL A 643 -7.01 -12.69 -14.29
C VAL A 643 -5.59 -13.08 -14.69
N VAL A 644 -4.69 -12.10 -14.72
CA VAL A 644 -3.26 -12.28 -14.94
C VAL A 644 -2.52 -11.59 -13.78
N PRO A 645 -1.60 -12.29 -13.08
CA PRO A 645 -0.79 -11.65 -12.05
C PRO A 645 0.01 -10.47 -12.61
N PHE A 646 0.01 -9.34 -11.90
CA PHE A 646 0.82 -8.18 -12.31
C PHE A 646 2.30 -8.45 -12.04
N GLY A 647 3.18 -8.09 -12.96
CA GLY A 647 4.63 -8.32 -12.86
C GLY A 647 5.10 -9.74 -13.21
N ALA A 648 4.18 -10.66 -13.54
CA ALA A 648 4.54 -12.05 -13.87
C ALA A 648 5.21 -12.20 -15.23
N SER A 649 4.93 -11.31 -16.18
CA SER A 649 5.45 -11.39 -17.55
C SER A 649 6.91 -10.93 -17.68
N GLY A 650 7.46 -10.28 -16.67
CA GLY A 650 8.77 -9.60 -16.73
C GLY A 650 8.77 -8.33 -17.59
N ALA A 651 7.64 -7.99 -18.24
CA ALA A 651 7.45 -6.77 -19.01
C ALA A 651 6.86 -5.63 -18.16
N ASP A 652 6.48 -5.91 -16.94
CA ASP A 652 5.89 -4.95 -16.00
C ASP A 652 7.01 -4.23 -15.24
N ALA A 653 6.85 -2.92 -15.05
CA ALA A 653 7.85 -2.11 -14.34
C ALA A 653 7.95 -2.50 -12.87
N ASP A 654 6.85 -2.96 -12.28
CA ASP A 654 6.71 -3.34 -10.88
C ASP A 654 6.10 -4.73 -10.74
N GLU A 655 6.25 -5.30 -9.55
CA GLU A 655 5.60 -6.56 -9.15
C GLU A 655 4.54 -6.26 -8.08
N SER A 656 3.44 -6.99 -8.14
CA SER A 656 2.40 -6.93 -7.11
C SER A 656 2.92 -7.46 -5.77
N ASN A 657 2.44 -6.91 -4.66
CA ASN A 657 2.73 -7.41 -3.32
C ASN A 657 1.68 -8.42 -2.88
N ALA A 658 2.16 -9.49 -2.24
CA ALA A 658 1.31 -10.57 -1.74
C ALA A 658 0.44 -10.16 -0.54
N ALA A 659 0.79 -9.12 0.19
CA ALA A 659 0.03 -8.58 1.31
C ALA A 659 0.14 -7.05 1.32
N GLN A 660 -1.00 -6.41 1.23
CA GLN A 660 -1.16 -4.97 1.38
C GLN A 660 -2.20 -4.69 2.46
N LEU A 661 -1.98 -3.65 3.25
CA LEU A 661 -2.89 -3.24 4.31
C LEU A 661 -4.28 -2.96 3.74
N TRP A 662 -4.36 -2.16 2.69
CA TRP A 662 -5.61 -1.83 2.01
C TRP A 662 -6.24 -2.96 1.19
N SER A 663 -5.54 -4.10 0.97
CA SER A 663 -6.17 -5.32 0.43
C SER A 663 -6.84 -6.17 1.52
N THR A 664 -6.55 -5.92 2.81
CA THR A 664 -7.21 -6.62 3.92
C THR A 664 -8.61 -6.08 4.23
N VAL A 665 -9.02 -4.98 3.60
CA VAL A 665 -10.28 -4.26 3.89
C VAL A 665 -11.53 -5.08 3.57
N PHE A 666 -11.43 -6.12 2.75
CA PHE A 666 -12.50 -7.08 2.53
C PHE A 666 -12.93 -7.83 3.79
N LEU A 667 -12.13 -7.80 4.87
CA LEU A 667 -12.55 -8.29 6.18
C LEU A 667 -13.78 -7.55 6.75
N ALA A 668 -13.98 -6.29 6.37
CA ALA A 668 -15.09 -5.46 6.81
C ALA A 668 -16.27 -5.46 5.83
N LEU A 669 -16.05 -5.79 4.57
CA LEU A 669 -17.08 -5.70 3.56
C LEU A 669 -18.09 -6.82 3.66
N ARG A 670 -19.35 -6.48 3.40
CA ARG A 670 -20.47 -7.42 3.31
C ARG A 670 -21.30 -7.06 2.09
N ARG A 671 -21.71 -8.06 1.34
CA ARG A 671 -22.70 -7.86 0.31
C ARG A 671 -24.01 -7.47 0.97
N PRO A 672 -24.59 -6.32 0.63
CA PRO A 672 -25.91 -5.92 1.15
C PRO A 672 -26.99 -6.96 0.81
N SER A 673 -28.01 -7.06 1.66
CA SER A 673 -29.19 -7.86 1.31
C SER A 673 -29.91 -7.20 0.12
N PRO A 674 -30.42 -7.96 -0.85
CA PRO A 674 -31.21 -7.43 -1.97
C PRO A 674 -32.40 -6.55 -1.53
N ALA A 675 -32.94 -6.78 -0.33
CA ALA A 675 -34.02 -6.01 0.26
C ALA A 675 -33.56 -4.75 1.02
N SER A 676 -32.26 -4.58 1.26
CA SER A 676 -31.72 -3.42 1.97
C SER A 676 -31.38 -2.28 1.01
N GLY A 677 -31.70 -1.06 1.39
CA GLY A 677 -31.27 0.16 0.70
C GLY A 677 -32.37 0.98 0.03
N CYS A 678 -32.11 2.28 -0.07
CA CYS A 678 -32.98 3.36 -0.54
C CYS A 678 -34.36 3.31 0.13
N ALA A 679 -34.36 3.26 1.47
CA ALA A 679 -35.49 3.16 2.37
C ALA A 679 -36.61 2.27 1.78
N ALA A 680 -36.65 1.00 2.18
CA ALA A 680 -37.74 0.10 1.79
C ALA A 680 -39.06 0.82 2.02
N ARG A 681 -39.68 1.29 0.94
CA ARG A 681 -41.03 1.86 0.94
C ARG A 681 -42.02 0.75 0.81
#